data_1b8f388b731810e4bea24c9cd99c486f
#
_entry.id   1b8f388b731810e4bea24c9cd99c486f
#
_cell.length_a   1.000
_cell.length_b   1.000
_cell.length_c   1.000
_cell.angle_alpha   90.00
_cell.angle_beta   90.00
_cell.angle_gamma   90.00
#
_symmetry.space_group_name_H-M   'P 1'
#
loop_
_entity.id
_entity.type
_entity.pdbx_description
1 polymer ?
#
loop_
_entity_poly.entity_id
_entity_poly.type
_entity_poly.pdbx_seq_one_letter_code
_entity_poly.pdbx_strand_id
1 'polypeptide(L)'
;MKKILVSLSLLGIFFSGNVFAQTETSGRTEVYRASHTKMTELKHTKLKVKFDYEKEQMAGEEWLTASPYFYPTDSLVLNAKAMLIHEVALDKNGAKSPLKYEYKDDMLKINLDKTYNRNQDYTVYIKYTARPNEVTTKGSAAISDAKGLYFINAQGKDADKPTQIWTQGETEASSAWFPTIDKTNQKTTQEIYMTVPDKYVTLSNGLMKSSTKEANGLRTDHWVMEKKHAPYLFFMGVGDYAVVKDKWRNLDVDYYVEKEYEPYAKQIFGNTPEMIEFFSKRLNYDFPWSKYAQIVGRDYVSGAMENTTAVLHQESAQQKPGDLIDENKWEDVISHELFHHWFGDLVTAESWSNLTVNESFANYSEYLWNEHKYGKDFADYGMMKALQGYFMDPSNPTKDLVRFNYHDREDMFDGVSYNKGGAILHMLRNYLGDDAFFAGLTDYLKTNEYGTGEAHQVRLSLEKVSGKDLNWFFNQWYFNSGHPTVSYTTTFEPVKKQVKVTINQTQPGPAFQFPLAIDVYENGKPTRQNVWVSAKDKNDFTFNVTKNPDFINVNADGVVVGIFTDSKTPEQFLMQYQNSKEFLSRYKAVENAAENASKNPAALKTLTAALKDSNFRIRMKALSGLDLSKADQAKSALAEVEKMANSDSKTLVQGSAISALGKTKDKKYLPLFEKGMNAVSNSVKANSLSAIAAIDPSRIASLADKIDLENSSDELIAELLPTIVKNKIEKQMPAIASTAAFYPFLKFQNPELGAAAEDGFNWIMSSDNLKATENLTKVLTQVKGQIGNNPQAKMMIVKILQDGLLKKMQVLKANPSSKTINAQIDLINKTIEAYK
;
A
#
# COMPACT_ATOMS: atom_id res chain seq x y z
N MET A 1 -11.88 -16.23 -5.85
CA MET A 1 -10.90 -16.73 -4.86
C MET A 1 -9.56 -16.00 -4.89
N LYS A 2 -9.46 -14.89 -5.61
CA LYS A 2 -8.18 -14.28 -6.04
C LYS A 2 -7.86 -12.94 -5.37
N LYS A 3 -8.68 -12.44 -4.44
CA LYS A 3 -8.69 -10.99 -4.13
C LYS A 3 -8.63 -10.58 -2.65
N ILE A 4 -8.63 -11.50 -1.70
CA ILE A 4 -8.55 -11.19 -0.26
C ILE A 4 -7.14 -10.86 0.21
N LEU A 5 -6.14 -11.14 -0.61
CA LEU A 5 -4.76 -10.76 -0.34
C LEU A 5 -4.53 -9.24 -0.28
N VAL A 6 -5.36 -8.44 -0.97
CA VAL A 6 -5.24 -6.97 -0.95
C VAL A 6 -5.69 -6.34 0.35
N SER A 7 -6.81 -6.82 0.89
CA SER A 7 -7.24 -6.37 2.21
C SER A 7 -6.25 -6.76 3.30
N LEU A 8 -5.42 -7.78 3.07
CA LEU A 8 -4.38 -8.23 4.00
C LEU A 8 -3.02 -7.58 3.77
N SER A 9 -2.69 -7.10 2.58
CA SER A 9 -1.50 -6.26 2.40
C SER A 9 -1.72 -4.84 2.92
N LEU A 10 -2.91 -4.27 2.76
CA LEU A 10 -3.38 -3.10 3.52
C LEU A 10 -3.58 -3.44 5.01
N LEU A 11 -3.99 -4.66 5.36
CA LEU A 11 -4.04 -5.19 6.72
C LEU A 11 -2.63 -5.49 7.28
N GLY A 12 -1.68 -5.89 6.47
CA GLY A 12 -0.29 -6.11 6.88
C GLY A 12 0.38 -4.83 7.37
N ILE A 13 0.09 -3.70 6.75
CA ILE A 13 0.51 -2.37 7.22
C ILE A 13 -0.22 -1.99 8.53
N PHE A 14 -1.43 -2.51 8.77
CA PHE A 14 -2.22 -2.28 9.99
C PHE A 14 -2.00 -3.32 11.10
N PHE A 15 -1.33 -4.46 10.82
CA PHE A 15 -1.13 -5.54 11.80
C PHE A 15 0.15 -5.43 12.63
N SER A 16 0.92 -4.38 12.49
CA SER A 16 1.97 -4.08 13.46
C SER A 16 1.35 -3.61 14.79
N GLY A 17 0.66 -4.51 15.43
CA GLY A 17 0.56 -4.56 16.87
C GLY A 17 -0.39 -3.68 17.62
N ASN A 18 -1.72 -3.95 17.65
CA ASN A 18 -2.53 -3.16 18.59
C ASN A 18 -3.65 -3.82 19.36
N VAL A 19 -3.66 -5.10 19.53
CA VAL A 19 -4.59 -5.71 20.50
C VAL A 19 -3.87 -6.33 21.72
N PHE A 20 -2.55 -6.42 21.71
CA PHE A 20 -1.80 -7.12 22.77
C PHE A 20 -0.46 -6.44 23.13
N ALA A 21 -0.43 -5.10 23.12
CA ALA A 21 0.74 -4.35 23.64
C ALA A 21 0.73 -4.23 25.17
N GLN A 22 0.29 -5.25 25.88
CA GLN A 22 0.69 -5.48 27.24
C GLN A 22 1.27 -6.88 27.35
N THR A 23 2.56 -6.90 27.61
CA THR A 23 3.48 -8.03 27.85
C THR A 23 4.18 -8.56 26.61
N GLU A 24 5.46 -8.37 26.63
CA GLU A 24 6.60 -8.88 25.85
C GLU A 24 7.23 -7.92 24.84
N THR A 25 7.70 -6.77 25.30
CA THR A 25 8.96 -6.17 24.85
C THR A 25 10.17 -6.89 25.47
N SER A 26 9.97 -8.10 26.00
CA SER A 26 11.05 -8.88 26.60
C SER A 26 11.66 -9.83 25.56
N GLY A 27 12.78 -9.43 24.96
CA GLY A 27 13.69 -10.36 24.31
C GLY A 27 14.15 -10.01 22.89
N ARG A 28 13.56 -9.04 22.18
CA ARG A 28 14.11 -8.56 20.90
C ARG A 28 15.00 -7.35 21.18
N THR A 29 16.31 -7.59 21.25
CA THR A 29 17.28 -6.50 21.39
C THR A 29 17.33 -5.73 20.07
N GLU A 30 16.95 -4.46 20.08
CA GLU A 30 17.24 -3.55 18.98
C GLU A 30 18.77 -3.42 18.87
N VAL A 31 19.29 -3.64 17.68
CA VAL A 31 20.72 -3.61 17.40
C VAL A 31 21.01 -2.46 16.45
N TYR A 32 22.05 -1.67 16.74
CA TYR A 32 22.53 -0.67 15.82
C TYR A 32 22.98 -1.30 14.49
N ARG A 33 22.38 -0.88 13.40
CA ARG A 33 22.62 -1.37 12.04
C ARG A 33 23.31 -0.30 11.21
N ALA A 34 24.64 -0.30 11.25
CA ALA A 34 25.43 0.59 10.40
C ALA A 34 25.19 0.34 8.92
N SER A 35 25.42 1.36 8.10
CA SER A 35 25.49 1.19 6.65
C SER A 35 26.57 0.17 6.29
N HIS A 36 26.33 -0.60 5.23
CA HIS A 36 27.27 -1.63 4.79
C HIS A 36 28.60 -1.01 4.34
N THR A 37 29.70 -1.49 4.90
CA THR A 37 31.04 -1.07 4.49
C THR A 37 31.36 -1.57 3.09
N LYS A 38 31.61 -0.67 2.16
CA LYS A 38 31.99 -1.00 0.79
C LYS A 38 33.43 -1.44 0.69
N MET A 39 33.66 -2.76 0.71
CA MET A 39 34.98 -3.34 0.41
C MET A 39 35.18 -3.51 -1.10
N THR A 40 34.11 -3.83 -1.81
CA THR A 40 34.05 -4.10 -3.25
C THR A 40 33.00 -3.20 -3.89
N GLU A 41 33.26 -2.74 -5.09
CA GLU A 41 32.32 -2.05 -5.98
C GLU A 41 31.91 -2.99 -7.10
N LEU A 42 30.60 -3.26 -7.22
CA LEU A 42 30.04 -3.97 -8.35
C LEU A 42 30.07 -3.06 -9.57
N LYS A 43 30.46 -3.61 -10.74
CA LYS A 43 30.53 -2.87 -12.01
C LYS A 43 29.52 -3.37 -13.01
N HIS A 44 29.44 -4.69 -13.20
CA HIS A 44 28.55 -5.33 -14.15
C HIS A 44 28.17 -6.74 -13.71
N THR A 45 26.88 -7.07 -13.81
CA THR A 45 26.34 -8.40 -13.52
C THR A 45 25.71 -8.97 -14.78
N LYS A 46 26.27 -10.07 -15.30
CA LYS A 46 25.72 -10.82 -16.44
C LYS A 46 25.22 -12.16 -15.98
N LEU A 47 23.95 -12.47 -16.29
CA LEU A 47 23.28 -13.71 -15.91
C LEU A 47 22.81 -14.48 -17.13
N LYS A 48 22.95 -15.82 -17.08
CA LYS A 48 22.26 -16.75 -17.99
C LYS A 48 21.47 -17.73 -17.15
N VAL A 49 20.15 -17.75 -17.32
CA VAL A 49 19.25 -18.51 -16.47
C VAL A 49 18.31 -19.42 -17.26
N LYS A 50 18.00 -20.57 -16.65
CA LYS A 50 17.04 -21.55 -17.14
C LYS A 50 16.25 -22.14 -15.97
N PHE A 51 14.94 -22.32 -16.17
CA PHE A 51 14.00 -22.72 -15.13
C PHE A 51 13.65 -24.21 -15.20
N ASP A 52 13.68 -24.88 -14.06
CA ASP A 52 13.12 -26.22 -13.85
C ASP A 52 11.74 -26.08 -13.18
N TYR A 53 10.69 -26.17 -13.97
CA TYR A 53 9.30 -25.98 -13.52
C TYR A 53 8.81 -27.14 -12.63
N GLU A 54 9.43 -28.32 -12.71
CA GLU A 54 9.06 -29.47 -11.90
C GLU A 54 9.64 -29.35 -10.48
N LYS A 55 10.91 -28.95 -10.37
CA LYS A 55 11.60 -28.78 -9.10
C LYS A 55 11.45 -27.38 -8.50
N GLU A 56 10.89 -26.43 -9.27
CA GLU A 56 10.83 -25.02 -8.91
C GLU A 56 12.22 -24.47 -8.55
N GLN A 57 13.19 -24.70 -9.43
CA GLN A 57 14.59 -24.33 -9.30
C GLN A 57 15.07 -23.56 -10.52
N MET A 58 16.16 -22.83 -10.39
CA MET A 58 16.78 -22.10 -11.48
C MET A 58 18.26 -22.46 -11.61
N ALA A 59 18.67 -22.98 -12.78
CA ALA A 59 20.07 -23.10 -13.15
C ALA A 59 20.59 -21.75 -13.63
N GLY A 60 21.68 -21.27 -13.04
CA GLY A 60 22.29 -19.98 -13.33
C GLY A 60 23.78 -20.09 -13.67
N GLU A 61 24.19 -19.25 -14.60
CA GLU A 61 25.58 -18.88 -14.84
C GLU A 61 25.72 -17.38 -14.69
N GLU A 62 26.66 -16.94 -13.89
CA GLU A 62 26.93 -15.53 -13.63
C GLU A 62 28.34 -15.14 -14.01
N TRP A 63 28.52 -13.97 -14.59
CA TRP A 63 29.78 -13.24 -14.73
C TRP A 63 29.64 -11.93 -13.98
N LEU A 64 30.28 -11.85 -12.83
CA LEU A 64 30.26 -10.68 -11.97
C LEU A 64 31.59 -9.94 -12.10
N THR A 65 31.53 -8.72 -12.65
CA THR A 65 32.68 -7.82 -12.76
C THR A 65 32.66 -6.84 -11.59
N ALA A 66 33.79 -6.76 -10.88
CA ALA A 66 33.95 -5.93 -9.70
C ALA A 66 35.36 -5.40 -9.57
N SER A 67 35.56 -4.43 -8.68
CA SER A 67 36.87 -3.92 -8.27
C SER A 67 36.91 -3.65 -6.77
N PRO A 68 38.11 -3.59 -6.13
CA PRO A 68 38.19 -3.06 -4.78
C PRO A 68 37.63 -1.62 -4.73
N TYR A 69 36.83 -1.29 -3.72
CA TYR A 69 36.27 0.07 -3.57
C TYR A 69 37.37 1.09 -3.21
N PHE A 70 38.17 0.80 -2.20
CA PHE A 70 39.28 1.65 -1.80
C PHE A 70 40.56 0.85 -1.45
N TYR A 71 40.49 -0.06 -0.48
CA TYR A 71 41.62 -0.85 -0.01
C TYR A 71 41.88 -2.05 -0.94
N PRO A 72 43.15 -2.42 -1.19
CA PRO A 72 43.50 -3.62 -1.93
C PRO A 72 42.86 -4.87 -1.28
N THR A 73 42.41 -5.81 -2.09
CA THR A 73 41.85 -7.09 -1.62
C THR A 73 42.24 -8.23 -2.54
N ASP A 74 42.34 -9.42 -1.97
CA ASP A 74 42.52 -10.70 -2.63
C ASP A 74 41.29 -11.62 -2.46
N SER A 75 40.18 -11.06 -2.00
CA SER A 75 38.96 -11.82 -1.77
C SER A 75 37.70 -11.08 -2.19
N LEU A 76 36.67 -11.84 -2.58
CA LEU A 76 35.32 -11.37 -2.87
C LEU A 76 34.33 -12.14 -2.00
N VAL A 77 33.42 -11.44 -1.34
CA VAL A 77 32.38 -12.03 -0.49
C VAL A 77 31.02 -11.65 -1.05
N LEU A 78 30.21 -12.66 -1.36
CA LEU A 78 28.87 -12.51 -1.92
C LEU A 78 27.82 -13.14 -1.00
N ASN A 79 26.62 -12.57 -0.97
CA ASN A 79 25.45 -13.25 -0.46
C ASN A 79 24.96 -14.26 -1.51
N ALA A 80 24.60 -15.48 -1.11
CA ALA A 80 24.14 -16.56 -1.99
C ALA A 80 23.24 -17.51 -1.20
N LYS A 81 21.96 -17.16 -1.05
CA LYS A 81 21.02 -17.88 -0.18
C LYS A 81 20.53 -19.17 -0.82
N ALA A 82 20.57 -20.28 -0.07
CA ALA A 82 20.05 -21.59 -0.45
C ALA A 82 20.48 -22.05 -1.86
N MET A 83 21.76 -21.89 -2.24
CA MET A 83 22.27 -22.25 -3.56
C MET A 83 23.11 -23.53 -3.53
N LEU A 84 23.16 -24.23 -4.68
CA LEU A 84 24.22 -25.18 -4.99
C LEU A 84 25.26 -24.48 -5.86
N ILE A 85 26.48 -24.34 -5.37
CA ILE A 85 27.58 -23.76 -6.13
C ILE A 85 28.32 -24.91 -6.83
N HIS A 86 28.38 -24.87 -8.14
CA HIS A 86 28.97 -25.91 -8.98
C HIS A 86 30.39 -25.58 -9.43
N GLU A 87 30.65 -24.32 -9.77
CA GLU A 87 31.94 -23.85 -10.26
C GLU A 87 32.14 -22.38 -9.89
N VAL A 88 33.36 -22.05 -9.49
CA VAL A 88 33.82 -20.66 -9.30
C VAL A 88 35.16 -20.51 -10.00
N ALA A 89 35.27 -19.55 -10.89
CA ALA A 89 36.49 -19.32 -11.69
C ALA A 89 36.72 -17.83 -11.94
N LEU A 90 37.96 -17.44 -12.11
CA LEU A 90 38.30 -16.12 -12.69
C LEU A 90 38.13 -16.20 -14.19
N ASP A 91 37.34 -15.31 -14.76
CA ASP A 91 37.18 -15.20 -16.23
C ASP A 91 38.13 -14.14 -16.76
N LYS A 92 38.96 -14.53 -17.72
CA LYS A 92 39.84 -13.61 -18.45
C LYS A 92 39.53 -13.71 -19.95
N ASN A 93 38.57 -12.92 -20.42
CA ASN A 93 38.12 -12.92 -21.83
C ASN A 93 37.65 -14.28 -22.31
N GLY A 94 36.90 -15.01 -21.49
CA GLY A 94 36.37 -16.35 -21.80
C GLY A 94 37.26 -17.51 -21.36
N ALA A 95 38.53 -17.28 -20.99
CA ALA A 95 39.38 -18.27 -20.37
C ALA A 95 39.12 -18.34 -18.85
N LYS A 96 38.63 -19.49 -18.39
CA LYS A 96 38.24 -19.70 -16.99
C LYS A 96 39.37 -20.37 -16.21
N SER A 97 39.79 -19.77 -15.13
CA SER A 97 40.79 -20.32 -14.17
C SER A 97 40.12 -20.59 -12.85
N PRO A 98 40.04 -21.83 -12.34
CA PRO A 98 39.37 -22.17 -11.11
C PRO A 98 39.89 -21.35 -9.91
N LEU A 99 38.97 -20.87 -9.07
CA LEU A 99 39.26 -20.17 -7.83
C LEU A 99 38.88 -21.03 -6.61
N LYS A 100 39.61 -20.89 -5.52
CA LYS A 100 39.23 -21.47 -4.24
C LYS A 100 38.13 -20.64 -3.60
N TYR A 101 37.14 -21.32 -3.05
CA TYR A 101 36.03 -20.66 -2.37
C TYR A 101 35.57 -21.47 -1.14
N GLU A 102 34.90 -20.77 -0.25
CA GLU A 102 34.13 -21.35 0.85
C GLU A 102 32.66 -20.89 0.70
N TYR A 103 31.72 -21.83 0.81
CA TYR A 103 30.29 -21.51 0.83
C TYR A 103 29.68 -22.01 2.13
N LYS A 104 29.29 -21.09 2.98
CA LYS A 104 28.78 -21.38 4.33
C LYS A 104 27.86 -20.25 4.79
N ASP A 105 26.77 -20.59 5.51
CA ASP A 105 25.84 -19.63 6.11
C ASP A 105 25.32 -18.58 5.10
N ASP A 106 24.93 -19.07 3.90
CA ASP A 106 24.46 -18.25 2.77
C ASP A 106 25.48 -17.20 2.25
N MET A 107 26.76 -17.37 2.60
CA MET A 107 27.86 -16.52 2.14
C MET A 107 28.81 -17.32 1.26
N LEU A 108 29.14 -16.76 0.09
CA LEU A 108 30.15 -17.29 -0.83
C LEU A 108 31.41 -16.41 -0.75
N LYS A 109 32.45 -16.91 -0.09
CA LYS A 109 33.75 -16.26 0.02
C LYS A 109 34.71 -16.86 -1.02
N ILE A 110 35.22 -16.02 -1.90
CA ILE A 110 36.06 -16.39 -3.05
C ILE A 110 37.46 -15.80 -2.82
N ASN A 111 38.51 -16.63 -2.93
CA ASN A 111 39.88 -16.17 -2.93
C ASN A 111 40.29 -15.86 -4.37
N LEU A 112 40.63 -14.61 -4.65
CA LEU A 112 41.09 -14.17 -5.97
C LEU A 112 42.50 -14.71 -6.28
N ASP A 113 42.92 -14.67 -7.54
CA ASP A 113 44.20 -15.19 -7.99
C ASP A 113 45.39 -14.35 -7.53
N LYS A 114 45.17 -13.10 -7.14
CA LYS A 114 46.13 -12.13 -6.65
C LYS A 114 45.45 -11.01 -5.86
N THR A 115 46.20 -10.15 -5.22
CA THR A 115 45.69 -8.89 -4.67
C THR A 115 45.41 -7.92 -5.81
N TYR A 116 44.19 -7.38 -5.83
CA TYR A 116 43.74 -6.31 -6.71
C TYR A 116 43.74 -4.98 -5.99
N ASN A 117 44.14 -3.92 -6.69
CA ASN A 117 44.10 -2.55 -6.18
C ASN A 117 42.85 -1.83 -6.70
N ARG A 118 42.53 -0.68 -6.11
CA ARG A 118 41.49 0.21 -6.58
C ARG A 118 41.63 0.45 -8.10
N ASN A 119 40.50 0.42 -8.83
CA ASN A 119 40.41 0.56 -10.30
C ASN A 119 41.02 -0.61 -11.11
N GLN A 120 41.32 -1.73 -10.47
CA GLN A 120 41.66 -2.97 -11.15
C GLN A 120 40.44 -3.89 -11.15
N ASP A 121 39.78 -3.99 -12.29
CA ASP A 121 38.63 -4.85 -12.45
C ASP A 121 39.04 -6.32 -12.54
N TYR A 122 38.18 -7.19 -12.03
CA TYR A 122 38.22 -8.62 -12.18
C TYR A 122 36.82 -9.15 -12.47
N THR A 123 36.73 -10.25 -13.20
CA THR A 123 35.43 -10.90 -13.47
C THR A 123 35.46 -12.31 -12.92
N VAL A 124 34.52 -12.60 -12.02
CA VAL A 124 34.32 -13.94 -11.47
C VAL A 124 33.15 -14.60 -12.18
N TYR A 125 33.38 -15.82 -12.66
CA TYR A 125 32.36 -16.71 -13.18
C TYR A 125 31.86 -17.63 -12.08
N ILE A 126 30.54 -17.76 -11.94
CA ILE A 126 29.91 -18.64 -10.96
C ILE A 126 28.82 -19.46 -11.68
N LYS A 127 28.88 -20.79 -11.55
CA LYS A 127 27.81 -21.68 -11.99
C LYS A 127 27.09 -22.24 -10.76
N TYR A 128 25.78 -22.11 -10.74
CA TYR A 128 24.99 -22.41 -9.54
C TYR A 128 23.59 -22.94 -9.88
N THR A 129 22.89 -23.45 -8.86
CA THR A 129 21.46 -23.72 -8.90
C THR A 129 20.82 -23.01 -7.70
N ALA A 130 19.90 -22.07 -7.99
CA ALA A 130 19.08 -21.44 -6.97
C ALA A 130 17.90 -22.36 -6.58
N ARG A 131 17.65 -22.49 -5.27
CA ARG A 131 16.62 -23.34 -4.68
C ARG A 131 15.71 -22.53 -3.75
N PRO A 132 14.83 -21.68 -4.31
CA PRO A 132 14.08 -20.68 -3.53
C PRO A 132 13.21 -21.30 -2.44
N ASN A 133 12.70 -22.52 -2.62
CA ASN A 133 11.91 -23.22 -1.62
C ASN A 133 12.72 -23.72 -0.41
N GLU A 134 14.04 -23.64 -0.47
CA GLU A 134 14.95 -23.99 0.65
C GLU A 134 15.45 -22.75 1.41
N VAL A 135 15.06 -21.54 1.00
CA VAL A 135 15.40 -20.30 1.72
C VAL A 135 14.75 -20.30 3.10
N THR A 136 15.53 -20.06 4.12
CA THR A 136 15.07 -20.04 5.52
C THR A 136 14.77 -18.65 6.06
N THR A 137 15.11 -17.60 5.30
CA THR A 137 14.77 -16.22 5.63
C THR A 137 13.25 -16.05 5.62
N LYS A 138 12.72 -15.42 6.68
CA LYS A 138 11.28 -15.23 6.85
C LYS A 138 10.87 -13.88 6.33
N GLY A 139 9.65 -13.80 5.81
CA GLY A 139 9.02 -12.55 5.46
C GLY A 139 8.57 -11.73 6.69
N SER A 140 8.03 -10.57 6.42
CA SER A 140 7.51 -9.59 7.38
C SER A 140 6.02 -9.32 7.13
N ALA A 141 5.48 -8.28 7.79
CA ALA A 141 4.13 -7.80 7.52
C ALA A 141 4.03 -7.10 6.15
N ALA A 142 5.09 -6.44 5.69
CA ALA A 142 5.10 -5.72 4.42
C ALA A 142 5.43 -6.63 3.23
N ILE A 143 6.40 -7.52 3.40
CA ILE A 143 6.84 -8.52 2.40
C ILE A 143 6.70 -9.90 3.04
N SER A 144 5.60 -10.57 2.73
CA SER A 144 5.16 -11.75 3.49
C SER A 144 6.03 -13.01 3.33
N ASP A 145 6.91 -13.06 2.31
CA ASP A 145 7.83 -14.16 2.02
C ASP A 145 9.13 -13.62 1.39
N ALA A 146 10.28 -14.19 1.70
CA ALA A 146 11.59 -13.74 1.27
C ALA A 146 12.37 -14.78 0.42
N LYS A 147 11.65 -15.57 -0.40
CA LYS A 147 12.27 -16.59 -1.27
C LYS A 147 13.03 -16.00 -2.46
N GLY A 148 12.78 -14.74 -2.80
CA GLY A 148 13.44 -14.02 -3.89
C GLY A 148 13.00 -14.43 -5.30
N LEU A 149 12.75 -15.72 -5.57
CA LEU A 149 12.28 -16.27 -6.83
C LEU A 149 11.05 -17.16 -6.60
N TYR A 150 9.99 -16.91 -7.36
CA TYR A 150 8.68 -17.51 -7.14
C TYR A 150 8.19 -18.21 -8.42
N PHE A 151 7.71 -19.44 -8.23
CA PHE A 151 7.08 -20.25 -9.27
C PHE A 151 5.60 -20.38 -8.97
N ILE A 152 4.77 -19.74 -9.75
CA ILE A 152 3.33 -19.73 -9.57
C ILE A 152 2.70 -20.74 -10.52
N ASN A 153 1.95 -21.70 -9.94
CA ASN A 153 1.30 -22.76 -10.70
C ASN A 153 2.23 -23.39 -11.76
N ALA A 154 3.48 -23.66 -11.37
CA ALA A 154 4.56 -24.11 -12.28
C ALA A 154 4.19 -25.33 -13.12
N GLN A 155 3.38 -26.23 -12.56
CA GLN A 155 2.96 -27.48 -13.21
C GLN A 155 1.58 -27.37 -13.89
N GLY A 156 0.94 -26.18 -13.87
CA GLY A 156 -0.37 -25.95 -14.50
C GLY A 156 -1.52 -26.75 -13.89
N LYS A 157 -1.42 -27.17 -12.62
CA LYS A 157 -2.44 -28.00 -11.95
C LYS A 157 -3.65 -27.20 -11.46
N ASP A 158 -3.49 -25.90 -11.21
CA ASP A 158 -4.57 -24.99 -10.82
C ASP A 158 -5.12 -24.31 -12.08
N ALA A 159 -6.33 -24.72 -12.50
CA ALA A 159 -6.96 -24.18 -13.71
C ALA A 159 -7.33 -22.69 -13.57
N ASP A 160 -7.44 -22.18 -12.35
CA ASP A 160 -7.82 -20.80 -12.06
C ASP A 160 -6.61 -19.85 -11.99
N LYS A 161 -5.38 -20.38 -12.15
CA LYS A 161 -4.14 -19.59 -12.11
C LYS A 161 -3.29 -19.78 -13.35
N PRO A 162 -2.77 -18.70 -13.95
CA PRO A 162 -1.75 -18.82 -14.97
C PRO A 162 -0.43 -19.34 -14.38
N THR A 163 0.40 -20.00 -15.21
CA THR A 163 1.79 -20.25 -14.85
C THR A 163 2.58 -18.98 -14.98
N GLN A 164 3.24 -18.57 -13.88
CA GLN A 164 4.10 -17.38 -13.85
C GLN A 164 5.38 -17.67 -13.07
N ILE A 165 6.45 -16.95 -13.42
CA ILE A 165 7.66 -16.80 -12.61
C ILE A 165 7.88 -15.32 -12.42
N TRP A 166 8.20 -14.88 -11.19
CA TRP A 166 8.60 -13.53 -10.90
C TRP A 166 9.59 -13.50 -9.72
N THR A 167 10.33 -12.40 -9.62
CA THR A 167 11.31 -12.19 -8.54
C THR A 167 10.89 -11.03 -7.65
N GLN A 168 11.28 -11.10 -6.36
CA GLN A 168 11.19 -10.01 -5.38
C GLN A 168 12.55 -9.88 -4.70
N GLY A 169 13.24 -8.76 -4.95
CA GLY A 169 14.57 -8.53 -4.43
C GLY A 169 14.62 -7.80 -3.10
N GLU A 170 13.65 -6.95 -2.83
CA GLU A 170 13.60 -6.20 -1.58
C GLU A 170 13.19 -7.12 -0.41
N THR A 171 13.81 -7.00 0.76
CA THR A 171 14.90 -6.07 1.08
C THR A 171 16.27 -6.57 0.61
N GLU A 172 16.66 -7.81 0.89
CA GLU A 172 17.90 -8.50 0.54
C GLU A 172 17.60 -9.93 0.07
N ALA A 173 16.61 -10.08 -0.85
CA ALA A 173 16.17 -11.37 -1.36
C ALA A 173 16.67 -11.67 -2.79
N SER A 174 17.36 -10.73 -3.44
CA SER A 174 18.01 -10.98 -4.73
C SER A 174 19.08 -12.05 -4.63
N SER A 175 19.79 -12.12 -3.52
CA SER A 175 20.78 -13.17 -3.24
C SER A 175 20.19 -14.58 -3.08
N ALA A 176 18.86 -14.75 -3.14
CA ALA A 176 18.22 -16.06 -3.20
C ALA A 176 18.15 -16.64 -4.63
N TRP A 177 18.40 -15.81 -5.67
CA TRP A 177 18.36 -16.28 -7.05
C TRP A 177 19.62 -15.98 -7.86
N PHE A 178 20.50 -15.05 -7.42
CA PHE A 178 21.86 -14.92 -7.99
C PHE A 178 22.85 -14.47 -6.90
N PRO A 179 24.10 -14.93 -6.90
CA PRO A 179 25.13 -14.48 -5.97
C PRO A 179 25.43 -12.99 -6.16
N THR A 180 25.34 -12.18 -5.09
CA THR A 180 25.59 -10.74 -5.20
C THR A 180 25.96 -10.10 -3.86
N ILE A 181 26.39 -8.86 -3.84
CA ILE A 181 26.44 -8.03 -2.64
C ILE A 181 25.06 -7.37 -2.48
N ASP A 182 24.18 -8.03 -1.76
CA ASP A 182 22.75 -7.68 -1.65
C ASP A 182 22.54 -6.53 -0.66
N LYS A 183 22.99 -5.33 -1.05
CA LYS A 183 22.95 -4.10 -0.23
C LYS A 183 22.49 -2.92 -1.10
N THR A 184 21.77 -1.99 -0.46
CA THR A 184 21.24 -0.79 -1.12
C THR A 184 22.33 0.12 -1.69
N ASN A 185 23.50 0.16 -1.03
CA ASN A 185 24.62 1.01 -1.44
C ASN A 185 25.55 0.37 -2.49
N GLN A 186 25.11 -0.73 -3.13
CA GLN A 186 25.75 -1.29 -4.32
C GLN A 186 24.92 -0.94 -5.55
N LYS A 187 25.60 -0.54 -6.62
CA LYS A 187 24.96 -0.28 -7.91
C LYS A 187 25.79 -0.87 -9.05
N THR A 188 25.11 -1.58 -9.95
CA THR A 188 25.73 -2.32 -11.06
C THR A 188 24.87 -2.20 -12.33
N THR A 189 25.50 -2.27 -13.50
CA THR A 189 24.78 -2.51 -14.75
C THR A 189 24.42 -4.00 -14.85
N GLN A 190 23.44 -4.33 -15.66
CA GLN A 190 22.91 -5.70 -15.74
C GLN A 190 22.71 -6.15 -17.18
N GLU A 191 23.02 -7.40 -17.44
CA GLU A 191 22.45 -8.12 -18.60
C GLU A 191 21.98 -9.51 -18.17
N ILE A 192 20.84 -9.95 -18.72
CA ILE A 192 20.26 -11.25 -18.41
C ILE A 192 19.77 -11.96 -19.66
N TYR A 193 20.13 -13.25 -19.78
CA TYR A 193 19.66 -14.18 -20.79
C TYR A 193 18.70 -15.16 -20.13
N MET A 194 17.41 -15.09 -20.46
CA MET A 194 16.38 -15.97 -19.93
C MET A 194 15.95 -17.01 -20.95
N THR A 195 16.22 -18.28 -20.67
CA THR A 195 15.75 -19.39 -21.53
C THR A 195 14.41 -19.89 -21.01
N VAL A 196 13.35 -19.73 -21.79
CA VAL A 196 11.95 -20.00 -21.44
C VAL A 196 11.23 -20.78 -22.56
N PRO A 197 10.10 -21.46 -22.27
CA PRO A 197 9.19 -21.94 -23.29
C PRO A 197 8.71 -20.82 -24.21
N ASP A 198 8.72 -21.06 -25.55
CA ASP A 198 8.42 -20.06 -26.60
C ASP A 198 7.02 -19.41 -26.44
N LYS A 199 6.10 -20.10 -25.76
CA LYS A 199 4.73 -19.60 -25.49
C LYS A 199 4.62 -18.48 -24.44
N TYR A 200 5.63 -18.28 -23.59
CA TYR A 200 5.61 -17.25 -22.56
C TYR A 200 6.29 -15.97 -23.01
N VAL A 201 5.83 -14.83 -22.53
CA VAL A 201 6.56 -13.56 -22.65
C VAL A 201 7.48 -13.38 -21.45
N THR A 202 8.55 -12.60 -21.64
CA THR A 202 9.47 -12.23 -20.57
C THR A 202 9.48 -10.71 -20.35
N LEU A 203 9.78 -10.29 -19.13
CA LEU A 203 10.09 -8.91 -18.78
C LEU A 203 11.30 -8.89 -17.84
N SER A 204 12.24 -7.96 -18.07
CA SER A 204 13.32 -7.65 -17.14
C SER A 204 13.68 -6.17 -17.21
N ASN A 205 14.65 -5.77 -16.40
CA ASN A 205 15.18 -4.41 -16.38
C ASN A 205 15.84 -4.05 -17.74
N GLY A 206 15.74 -2.77 -18.11
CA GLY A 206 16.33 -2.27 -19.36
C GLY A 206 15.57 -2.68 -20.62
N LEU A 207 16.28 -2.85 -21.74
CA LEU A 207 15.71 -3.14 -23.06
C LEU A 207 16.02 -4.58 -23.49
N MET A 208 15.06 -5.22 -24.14
CA MET A 208 15.29 -6.49 -24.83
C MET A 208 16.10 -6.25 -26.10
N LYS A 209 17.31 -6.77 -26.14
CA LYS A 209 18.25 -6.62 -27.26
C LYS A 209 18.06 -7.71 -28.32
N SER A 210 17.68 -8.91 -27.92
CA SER A 210 17.43 -10.04 -28.85
C SER A 210 16.50 -11.08 -28.22
N SER A 211 15.83 -11.84 -29.09
CA SER A 211 15.05 -13.02 -28.75
C SER A 211 15.40 -14.11 -29.76
N THR A 212 16.02 -15.18 -29.31
CA THR A 212 16.56 -16.24 -30.17
C THR A 212 15.87 -17.56 -29.89
N LYS A 213 15.25 -18.15 -30.92
CA LYS A 213 14.63 -19.48 -30.80
C LYS A 213 15.71 -20.55 -30.63
N GLU A 214 15.41 -21.49 -29.76
CA GLU A 214 16.25 -22.64 -29.47
C GLU A 214 15.53 -23.96 -29.81
N ALA A 215 16.21 -25.08 -29.61
CA ALA A 215 15.61 -26.39 -29.79
C ALA A 215 14.50 -26.66 -28.78
N ASN A 216 13.63 -27.63 -29.09
CA ASN A 216 12.60 -28.16 -28.20
C ASN A 216 11.56 -27.13 -27.70
N GLY A 217 11.20 -26.14 -28.52
CA GLY A 217 10.16 -25.15 -28.19
C GLY A 217 10.57 -24.13 -27.12
N LEU A 218 11.88 -23.93 -26.96
CA LEU A 218 12.46 -22.92 -26.10
C LEU A 218 12.91 -21.70 -26.92
N ARG A 219 13.09 -20.59 -26.24
CA ARG A 219 13.80 -19.41 -26.71
C ARG A 219 14.59 -18.75 -25.58
N THR A 220 15.61 -17.99 -25.95
CA THR A 220 16.41 -17.19 -25.05
C THR A 220 16.20 -15.70 -25.34
N ASP A 221 15.69 -14.95 -24.38
CA ASP A 221 15.52 -13.51 -24.46
C ASP A 221 16.68 -12.83 -23.73
N HIS A 222 17.34 -11.86 -24.38
CA HIS A 222 18.46 -11.10 -23.86
C HIS A 222 18.00 -9.67 -23.51
N TRP A 223 18.03 -9.32 -22.23
CA TRP A 223 17.72 -8.02 -21.68
C TRP A 223 18.98 -7.32 -21.18
N VAL A 224 19.07 -5.99 -21.37
CA VAL A 224 20.24 -5.19 -20.98
C VAL A 224 19.81 -3.91 -20.31
N MET A 225 20.33 -3.69 -19.11
CA MET A 225 20.22 -2.48 -18.31
C MET A 225 21.58 -1.78 -18.27
N GLU A 226 21.72 -0.73 -19.09
CA GLU A 226 23.00 -0.02 -19.29
C GLU A 226 23.31 0.97 -18.16
N LYS A 227 22.30 1.36 -17.38
CA LYS A 227 22.44 2.28 -16.23
C LYS A 227 22.57 1.49 -14.96
N LYS A 228 23.36 2.02 -14.02
CA LYS A 228 23.59 1.37 -12.72
C LYS A 228 22.34 1.48 -11.83
N HIS A 229 21.95 0.37 -11.23
CA HIS A 229 20.89 0.29 -10.23
C HIS A 229 21.24 -0.74 -9.16
N ALA A 230 20.52 -0.73 -8.03
CA ALA A 230 20.81 -1.62 -6.91
C ALA A 230 20.40 -3.07 -7.22
N PRO A 231 21.11 -4.08 -6.67
CA PRO A 231 20.77 -5.50 -6.88
C PRO A 231 19.33 -5.86 -6.47
N TYR A 232 18.76 -5.25 -5.41
CA TYR A 232 17.40 -5.54 -4.97
C TYR A 232 16.33 -5.17 -6.01
N LEU A 233 16.66 -4.30 -6.97
CA LEU A 233 15.79 -3.86 -8.07
C LEU A 233 15.87 -4.76 -9.31
N PHE A 234 16.69 -5.81 -9.29
CA PHE A 234 16.79 -6.76 -10.39
C PHE A 234 15.51 -7.59 -10.50
N PHE A 235 15.01 -7.73 -11.71
CA PHE A 235 13.71 -8.35 -11.94
C PHE A 235 13.70 -9.34 -13.09
N MET A 236 13.00 -10.44 -12.93
CA MET A 236 12.54 -11.35 -13.97
C MET A 236 11.04 -11.58 -13.82
N GLY A 237 10.31 -11.41 -14.93
CA GLY A 237 8.92 -11.81 -15.07
C GLY A 237 8.77 -12.75 -16.28
N VAL A 238 8.10 -13.89 -16.11
CA VAL A 238 7.82 -14.87 -17.18
C VAL A 238 6.39 -15.36 -17.04
N GLY A 239 5.62 -15.38 -18.13
CA GLY A 239 4.25 -15.89 -18.08
C GLY A 239 3.47 -15.68 -19.38
N ASP A 240 2.22 -16.13 -19.36
CA ASP A 240 1.29 -15.96 -20.48
C ASP A 240 0.50 -14.66 -20.37
N TYR A 241 1.18 -13.54 -20.60
CA TYR A 241 0.62 -12.19 -20.51
C TYR A 241 0.14 -11.63 -21.84
N ALA A 242 -0.89 -10.80 -21.82
CA ALA A 242 -1.14 -9.81 -22.86
C ALA A 242 -0.27 -8.57 -22.59
N VAL A 243 0.33 -8.02 -23.66
CA VAL A 243 1.20 -6.85 -23.54
C VAL A 243 0.57 -5.68 -24.27
N VAL A 244 0.03 -4.74 -23.51
CA VAL A 244 -0.61 -3.54 -24.04
C VAL A 244 0.41 -2.42 -24.13
N LYS A 245 0.61 -1.91 -25.33
CA LYS A 245 1.60 -0.88 -25.64
C LYS A 245 1.08 0.52 -25.42
N ASP A 246 1.95 1.37 -24.86
CA ASP A 246 1.75 2.79 -24.71
C ASP A 246 3.08 3.54 -24.87
N LYS A 247 3.08 4.86 -24.77
CA LYS A 247 4.27 5.68 -24.94
C LYS A 247 4.23 6.96 -24.15
N TRP A 248 5.39 7.36 -23.65
CA TRP A 248 5.66 8.72 -23.21
C TRP A 248 6.78 9.30 -24.11
N ARG A 249 6.45 10.32 -24.91
CA ARG A 249 7.36 10.83 -25.95
C ARG A 249 7.84 9.67 -26.84
N ASN A 250 9.14 9.39 -26.86
CA ASN A 250 9.73 8.27 -27.61
C ASN A 250 10.03 7.02 -26.74
N LEU A 251 9.64 7.04 -25.48
CA LEU A 251 9.90 5.97 -24.52
C LEU A 251 8.71 5.00 -24.50
N ASP A 252 8.98 3.70 -24.55
CA ASP A 252 7.95 2.67 -24.44
C ASP A 252 7.43 2.56 -23.01
N VAL A 253 6.09 2.56 -22.88
CA VAL A 253 5.35 2.36 -21.64
C VAL A 253 4.44 1.17 -21.84
N ASP A 254 4.76 0.03 -21.22
CA ASP A 254 4.11 -1.24 -21.51
C ASP A 254 3.38 -1.81 -20.29
N TYR A 255 2.20 -2.41 -20.51
CA TYR A 255 1.39 -3.04 -19.46
C TYR A 255 1.27 -4.54 -19.73
N TYR A 256 1.81 -5.36 -18.82
CA TYR A 256 1.76 -6.81 -18.85
C TYR A 256 0.66 -7.29 -17.92
N VAL A 257 -0.48 -7.67 -18.48
CA VAL A 257 -1.67 -8.07 -17.74
C VAL A 257 -2.11 -9.48 -18.13
N GLU A 258 -2.90 -10.13 -17.30
CA GLU A 258 -3.57 -11.35 -17.72
C GLU A 258 -4.51 -11.09 -18.89
N LYS A 259 -4.66 -12.04 -19.81
CA LYS A 259 -5.41 -11.86 -21.05
C LYS A 259 -6.87 -11.39 -20.86
N GLU A 260 -7.51 -11.81 -19.78
CA GLU A 260 -8.87 -11.34 -19.47
C GLU A 260 -8.96 -9.84 -19.17
N TYR A 261 -7.84 -9.22 -18.74
CA TYR A 261 -7.76 -7.79 -18.41
C TYR A 261 -7.16 -6.93 -19.52
N GLU A 262 -6.73 -7.53 -20.65
CA GLU A 262 -6.21 -6.79 -21.81
C GLU A 262 -7.12 -5.63 -22.26
N PRO A 263 -8.46 -5.79 -22.34
CA PRO A 263 -9.36 -4.71 -22.75
C PRO A 263 -9.41 -3.53 -21.76
N TYR A 264 -9.01 -3.75 -20.52
CA TYR A 264 -9.10 -2.77 -19.43
C TYR A 264 -7.75 -2.18 -19.02
N ALA A 265 -6.64 -2.71 -19.54
CA ALA A 265 -5.30 -2.32 -19.14
C ALA A 265 -5.05 -0.81 -19.23
N LYS A 266 -5.54 -0.14 -20.30
CA LYS A 266 -5.43 1.31 -20.44
C LYS A 266 -6.36 2.10 -19.51
N GLN A 267 -7.43 1.53 -19.03
CA GLN A 267 -8.26 2.17 -18.01
C GLN A 267 -7.59 2.11 -16.62
N ILE A 268 -6.79 1.05 -16.39
CA ILE A 268 -6.05 0.86 -15.12
C ILE A 268 -4.77 1.70 -15.13
N PHE A 269 -3.92 1.53 -16.14
CA PHE A 269 -2.55 2.04 -16.18
C PHE A 269 -2.34 3.26 -17.09
N GLY A 270 -3.34 3.66 -17.88
CA GLY A 270 -3.16 4.62 -18.97
C GLY A 270 -2.89 6.07 -18.56
N ASN A 271 -2.96 6.41 -17.27
CA ASN A 271 -2.49 7.69 -16.75
C ASN A 271 -0.95 7.74 -16.60
N THR A 272 -0.25 6.61 -16.70
CA THR A 272 1.21 6.52 -16.52
C THR A 272 2.01 7.49 -17.40
N PRO A 273 1.74 7.65 -18.72
CA PRO A 273 2.46 8.65 -19.52
C PRO A 273 2.29 10.10 -19.03
N GLU A 274 1.09 10.46 -18.55
CA GLU A 274 0.84 11.78 -17.96
C GLU A 274 1.58 11.94 -16.63
N MET A 275 1.63 10.90 -15.80
CA MET A 275 2.39 10.89 -14.55
C MET A 275 3.89 11.11 -14.81
N ILE A 276 4.47 10.40 -15.80
CA ILE A 276 5.88 10.58 -16.17
C ILE A 276 6.16 12.02 -16.61
N GLU A 277 5.30 12.61 -17.44
CA GLU A 277 5.46 13.99 -17.89
C GLU A 277 5.31 14.97 -16.72
N PHE A 278 4.34 14.77 -15.86
CA PHE A 278 4.10 15.62 -14.69
C PHE A 278 5.29 15.61 -13.73
N PHE A 279 5.77 14.44 -13.33
CA PHE A 279 6.90 14.33 -12.40
C PHE A 279 8.20 14.80 -13.02
N SER A 280 8.47 14.49 -14.29
CA SER A 280 9.66 15.01 -15.00
C SER A 280 9.71 16.53 -14.99
N LYS A 281 8.57 17.19 -15.25
CA LYS A 281 8.48 18.67 -15.21
C LYS A 281 8.59 19.19 -13.78
N ARG A 282 7.90 18.57 -12.84
CA ARG A 282 7.84 19.04 -11.45
C ARG A 282 9.20 18.97 -10.77
N LEU A 283 9.97 17.92 -11.06
CA LEU A 283 11.32 17.69 -10.55
C LEU A 283 12.39 18.39 -11.39
N ASN A 284 12.04 19.01 -12.52
CA ASN A 284 13.00 19.54 -13.49
C ASN A 284 14.14 18.52 -13.79
N TYR A 285 13.74 17.25 -13.92
CA TYR A 285 14.59 16.12 -14.19
C TYR A 285 13.79 15.09 -15.00
N ASP A 286 14.09 14.96 -16.28
CA ASP A 286 13.39 14.02 -17.15
C ASP A 286 13.55 12.59 -16.64
N PHE A 287 12.55 11.73 -16.93
CA PHE A 287 12.58 10.33 -16.57
C PHE A 287 13.89 9.67 -17.06
N PRO A 288 14.71 9.13 -16.13
CA PRO A 288 16.10 8.82 -16.45
C PRO A 288 16.33 7.48 -17.13
N TRP A 289 15.30 6.68 -17.35
CA TRP A 289 15.44 5.27 -17.75
C TRP A 289 15.03 5.04 -19.20
N SER A 290 15.36 3.84 -19.74
CA SER A 290 15.20 3.50 -21.16
C SER A 290 13.80 3.05 -21.57
N LYS A 291 12.96 2.62 -20.62
CA LYS A 291 11.55 2.25 -20.77
C LYS A 291 10.85 2.33 -19.42
N TYR A 292 9.53 2.19 -19.41
CA TYR A 292 8.76 1.92 -18.21
C TYR A 292 7.76 0.79 -18.49
N ALA A 293 7.83 -0.29 -17.74
CA ALA A 293 6.89 -1.39 -17.89
C ALA A 293 6.28 -1.77 -16.54
N GLN A 294 5.01 -2.15 -16.56
CA GLN A 294 4.27 -2.60 -15.39
C GLN A 294 3.75 -4.01 -15.65
N ILE A 295 3.99 -4.93 -14.73
CA ILE A 295 3.57 -6.33 -14.83
C ILE A 295 2.77 -6.71 -13.59
N VAL A 296 1.76 -7.56 -13.77
CA VAL A 296 0.92 -8.03 -12.65
C VAL A 296 1.25 -9.48 -12.31
N GLY A 297 1.68 -9.73 -11.07
CA GLY A 297 2.03 -11.06 -10.55
C GLY A 297 0.94 -11.64 -9.66
N ARG A 298 0.63 -12.94 -9.86
CA ARG A 298 -0.25 -13.72 -9.00
C ARG A 298 0.45 -14.12 -7.72
N ASP A 299 -0.32 -14.15 -6.62
CA ASP A 299 0.15 -14.53 -5.29
C ASP A 299 1.36 -13.68 -4.86
N TYR A 300 1.42 -12.43 -5.32
CA TYR A 300 2.53 -11.56 -4.99
C TYR A 300 2.61 -11.30 -3.48
N VAL A 301 3.82 -11.20 -2.96
CA VAL A 301 4.13 -11.19 -1.53
C VAL A 301 4.03 -9.80 -0.88
N SER A 302 3.76 -8.77 -1.66
CA SER A 302 3.57 -7.37 -1.22
C SER A 302 2.49 -6.68 -2.07
N GLY A 303 2.36 -5.35 -1.98
CA GLY A 303 1.46 -4.54 -2.81
C GLY A 303 1.98 -4.34 -4.23
N ALA A 304 3.13 -3.72 -4.35
CA ALA A 304 3.86 -3.51 -5.59
C ALA A 304 5.36 -3.39 -5.31
N MET A 305 6.17 -3.21 -6.35
CA MET A 305 7.62 -3.10 -6.27
C MET A 305 8.18 -2.32 -7.45
N GLU A 306 9.02 -1.37 -7.16
CA GLU A 306 9.63 -0.41 -8.08
C GLU A 306 10.76 -0.97 -8.96
N ASN A 307 10.90 -2.28 -9.13
CA ASN A 307 12.01 -2.84 -9.93
C ASN A 307 12.31 -2.00 -11.17
N THR A 308 13.52 -1.45 -11.25
CA THR A 308 13.88 -0.41 -12.21
C THR A 308 13.44 -0.76 -13.64
N THR A 309 12.55 0.03 -14.22
CA THR A 309 11.94 -0.14 -15.55
C THR A 309 10.99 -1.33 -15.72
N ALA A 310 10.71 -2.08 -14.66
CA ALA A 310 9.91 -3.31 -14.71
C ALA A 310 9.11 -3.50 -13.41
N VAL A 311 8.22 -2.57 -13.11
CA VAL A 311 7.41 -2.51 -11.90
C VAL A 311 6.49 -3.72 -11.78
N LEU A 312 6.48 -4.36 -10.62
CA LEU A 312 5.60 -5.50 -10.34
C LEU A 312 4.44 -5.04 -9.44
N HIS A 313 3.22 -5.33 -9.86
CA HIS A 313 2.00 -5.13 -9.07
C HIS A 313 1.36 -6.46 -8.71
N GLN A 314 0.67 -6.52 -7.57
CA GLN A 314 -0.15 -7.67 -7.22
C GLN A 314 -1.43 -7.73 -8.10
N GLU A 315 -2.08 -8.90 -8.12
CA GLU A 315 -3.22 -9.19 -9.01
C GLU A 315 -4.44 -8.26 -8.84
N SER A 316 -4.61 -7.62 -7.69
CA SER A 316 -5.70 -6.65 -7.48
C SER A 316 -5.52 -5.33 -8.23
N ALA A 317 -4.35 -5.06 -8.78
CA ALA A 317 -4.18 -3.99 -9.75
C ALA A 317 -5.11 -4.18 -10.97
N GLN A 318 -5.45 -5.43 -11.29
CA GLN A 318 -6.34 -5.80 -12.39
C GLN A 318 -7.79 -5.63 -11.97
N GLN A 319 -8.43 -4.58 -12.46
CA GLN A 319 -9.80 -4.17 -12.14
C GLN A 319 -10.71 -4.31 -13.38
N LYS A 320 -12.00 -4.55 -13.14
CA LYS A 320 -13.04 -4.62 -14.18
C LYS A 320 -13.83 -3.31 -14.29
N PRO A 321 -14.57 -3.08 -15.37
CA PRO A 321 -15.30 -1.82 -15.57
C PRO A 321 -16.23 -1.42 -14.43
N GLY A 322 -16.81 -2.40 -13.72
CA GLY A 322 -17.67 -2.15 -12.57
C GLY A 322 -16.96 -1.51 -11.37
N ASP A 323 -15.68 -1.79 -11.22
CA ASP A 323 -14.82 -1.16 -10.20
C ASP A 323 -14.29 0.19 -10.72
N LEU A 324 -13.79 0.20 -11.97
CA LEU A 324 -13.15 1.38 -12.58
C LEU A 324 -14.09 2.57 -12.76
N ILE A 325 -15.40 2.34 -12.99
CA ILE A 325 -16.37 3.43 -13.08
C ILE A 325 -16.62 4.09 -11.73
N ASP A 326 -16.44 3.35 -10.65
CA ASP A 326 -16.54 3.87 -9.29
C ASP A 326 -15.26 4.66 -8.93
N GLU A 327 -14.11 4.03 -9.01
CA GLU A 327 -12.79 4.64 -8.80
C GLU A 327 -11.67 3.65 -9.19
N ASN A 328 -10.60 4.11 -9.84
CA ASN A 328 -9.40 3.31 -10.01
C ASN A 328 -8.62 3.27 -8.68
N LYS A 329 -8.81 2.21 -7.92
CA LYS A 329 -8.22 2.06 -6.58
C LYS A 329 -6.70 1.82 -6.58
N TRP A 330 -6.11 1.60 -7.77
CA TRP A 330 -4.68 1.31 -7.89
C TRP A 330 -3.87 2.49 -8.38
N GLU A 331 -4.51 3.61 -8.69
CA GLU A 331 -3.86 4.77 -9.31
C GLU A 331 -2.81 5.41 -8.40
N ASP A 332 -3.06 5.46 -7.09
CA ASP A 332 -2.11 5.94 -6.09
C ASP A 332 -0.85 5.06 -6.07
N VAL A 333 -1.01 3.74 -6.09
CA VAL A 333 0.10 2.77 -6.14
C VAL A 333 0.90 2.92 -7.44
N ILE A 334 0.24 3.13 -8.59
CA ILE A 334 0.92 3.37 -9.87
C ILE A 334 1.79 4.63 -9.79
N SER A 335 1.28 5.69 -9.18
CA SER A 335 2.04 6.93 -8.95
C SER A 335 3.24 6.71 -8.02
N HIS A 336 3.04 5.97 -6.93
CA HIS A 336 4.04 5.58 -5.94
C HIS A 336 5.22 4.85 -6.60
N GLU A 337 4.95 3.73 -7.29
CA GLU A 337 5.97 2.91 -7.94
C GLU A 337 6.69 3.65 -9.06
N LEU A 338 6.00 4.54 -9.77
CA LEU A 338 6.63 5.38 -10.78
C LEU A 338 7.61 6.36 -10.16
N PHE A 339 7.25 7.00 -9.03
CA PHE A 339 8.08 8.04 -8.42
C PHE A 339 9.37 7.48 -7.84
N HIS A 340 9.38 6.23 -7.43
CA HIS A 340 10.58 5.51 -7.04
C HIS A 340 11.68 5.54 -8.11
N HIS A 341 11.35 5.66 -9.39
CA HIS A 341 12.35 5.75 -10.46
C HIS A 341 13.27 6.97 -10.33
N TRP A 342 12.87 7.99 -9.54
CA TRP A 342 13.74 9.09 -9.09
C TRP A 342 14.22 8.89 -7.65
N PHE A 343 13.31 8.53 -6.73
CA PHE A 343 13.58 8.36 -5.29
C PHE A 343 13.49 6.88 -4.90
N GLY A 344 14.59 6.16 -5.03
CA GLY A 344 14.70 4.72 -4.86
C GLY A 344 15.64 4.10 -5.89
N ASP A 345 15.38 4.31 -7.18
CA ASP A 345 16.16 3.75 -8.28
C ASP A 345 17.34 4.64 -8.69
N LEU A 346 17.06 5.89 -9.05
CA LEU A 346 18.12 6.86 -9.44
C LEU A 346 19.00 7.19 -8.24
N VAL A 347 18.39 7.62 -7.15
CA VAL A 347 19.04 7.84 -5.85
C VAL A 347 18.43 6.87 -4.84
N THR A 348 19.19 5.89 -4.39
CA THR A 348 18.76 4.82 -3.49
C THR A 348 19.17 5.17 -2.05
N ALA A 349 18.39 4.78 -1.06
CA ALA A 349 18.76 4.88 0.34
C ALA A 349 20.13 4.22 0.61
N GLU A 350 21.04 4.93 1.26
CA GLU A 350 22.39 4.41 1.59
C GLU A 350 22.32 3.14 2.45
N SER A 351 21.30 3.05 3.28
CA SER A 351 20.98 1.88 4.10
C SER A 351 19.47 1.86 4.38
N TRP A 352 18.97 0.74 4.84
CA TRP A 352 17.56 0.57 5.25
C TRP A 352 17.16 1.55 6.38
N SER A 353 18.12 2.03 7.18
CA SER A 353 17.89 3.10 8.17
C SER A 353 17.36 4.40 7.58
N ASN A 354 17.68 4.67 6.33
CA ASN A 354 17.26 5.83 5.56
C ASN A 354 16.14 5.53 4.55
N LEU A 355 15.35 4.48 4.76
CA LEU A 355 14.28 4.05 3.85
C LEU A 355 13.31 5.20 3.50
N THR A 356 13.17 6.18 4.39
CA THR A 356 12.37 7.40 4.17
C THR A 356 12.72 8.13 2.87
N VAL A 357 13.98 8.09 2.39
CA VAL A 357 14.36 8.76 1.14
C VAL A 357 13.86 8.04 -0.12
N ASN A 358 13.41 6.79 0.02
CA ASN A 358 12.64 6.08 -1.00
C ASN A 358 11.13 6.26 -0.71
N GLU A 359 10.64 5.70 0.37
CA GLU A 359 9.22 5.46 0.64
C GLU A 359 8.41 6.72 0.96
N SER A 360 8.97 7.63 1.76
CA SER A 360 8.25 8.87 2.07
C SER A 360 8.03 9.74 0.83
N PHE A 361 9.00 9.73 -0.09
CA PHE A 361 8.89 10.47 -1.35
C PHE A 361 7.89 9.81 -2.29
N ALA A 362 7.93 8.49 -2.42
CA ALA A 362 6.96 7.74 -3.22
C ALA A 362 5.53 7.90 -2.65
N ASN A 363 5.34 7.77 -1.35
CA ASN A 363 4.04 8.04 -0.72
C ASN A 363 3.57 9.49 -0.94
N TYR A 364 4.48 10.47 -0.89
CA TYR A 364 4.11 11.86 -1.17
C TYR A 364 3.75 12.10 -2.64
N SER A 365 4.25 11.30 -3.56
CA SER A 365 3.88 11.39 -4.98
C SER A 365 2.39 11.13 -5.22
N GLU A 366 1.76 10.29 -4.40
CA GLU A 366 0.31 10.03 -4.43
C GLU A 366 -0.46 11.32 -4.20
N TYR A 367 -0.07 12.12 -3.20
CA TYR A 367 -0.63 13.45 -2.98
C TYR A 367 -0.38 14.38 -4.17
N LEU A 368 0.85 14.44 -4.67
CA LEU A 368 1.23 15.33 -5.78
C LEU A 368 0.45 15.01 -7.06
N TRP A 369 0.30 13.72 -7.37
CA TRP A 369 -0.49 13.27 -8.51
C TRP A 369 -1.97 13.60 -8.35
N ASN A 370 -2.54 13.28 -7.21
CA ASN A 370 -3.94 13.56 -6.91
C ASN A 370 -4.24 15.08 -6.93
N GLU A 371 -3.34 15.90 -6.41
CA GLU A 371 -3.44 17.37 -6.48
C GLU A 371 -3.44 17.85 -7.93
N HIS A 372 -2.56 17.30 -8.77
CA HIS A 372 -2.48 17.63 -10.19
C HIS A 372 -3.71 17.16 -10.96
N LYS A 373 -4.11 15.92 -10.80
CA LYS A 373 -5.14 15.27 -11.63
C LYS A 373 -6.56 15.60 -11.20
N TYR A 374 -6.82 15.62 -9.90
CA TYR A 374 -8.16 15.70 -9.33
C TYR A 374 -8.37 16.93 -8.44
N GLY A 375 -7.32 17.72 -8.20
CA GLY A 375 -7.34 18.92 -7.39
C GLY A 375 -7.07 18.68 -5.92
N LYS A 376 -6.77 19.80 -5.22
CA LYS A 376 -6.33 19.81 -3.81
C LYS A 376 -7.29 19.06 -2.85
N ASP A 377 -8.60 19.24 -3.02
CA ASP A 377 -9.60 18.58 -2.15
C ASP A 377 -9.49 17.05 -2.17
N PHE A 378 -9.18 16.48 -3.35
CA PHE A 378 -9.00 15.03 -3.49
C PHE A 378 -7.71 14.57 -2.81
N ALA A 379 -6.61 15.29 -3.03
CA ALA A 379 -5.32 15.01 -2.40
C ALA A 379 -5.37 15.16 -0.88
N ASP A 380 -6.03 16.20 -0.38
CA ASP A 380 -6.21 16.43 1.06
C ASP A 380 -6.99 15.29 1.74
N TYR A 381 -7.98 14.72 1.05
CA TYR A 381 -8.69 13.53 1.56
C TYR A 381 -7.75 12.33 1.70
N GLY A 382 -6.93 12.05 0.69
CA GLY A 382 -5.93 10.98 0.72
C GLY A 382 -4.93 11.16 1.87
N MET A 383 -4.35 12.35 2.01
CA MET A 383 -3.43 12.69 3.11
C MET A 383 -4.08 12.56 4.49
N MET A 384 -5.31 13.01 4.63
CA MET A 384 -6.08 12.83 5.87
C MET A 384 -6.24 11.36 6.23
N LYS A 385 -6.57 10.51 5.25
CA LYS A 385 -6.71 9.06 5.46
C LYS A 385 -5.38 8.39 5.81
N ALA A 386 -4.29 8.77 5.15
CA ALA A 386 -2.94 8.29 5.46
C ALA A 386 -2.54 8.64 6.90
N LEU A 387 -2.76 9.88 7.34
CA LEU A 387 -2.50 10.30 8.72
C LEU A 387 -3.40 9.60 9.73
N GLN A 388 -4.67 9.34 9.42
CA GLN A 388 -5.54 8.53 10.29
C GLN A 388 -4.93 7.13 10.47
N GLY A 389 -4.43 6.49 9.40
CA GLY A 389 -3.73 5.21 9.49
C GLY A 389 -2.50 5.27 10.40
N TYR A 390 -1.66 6.31 10.25
CA TYR A 390 -0.51 6.50 11.13
C TYR A 390 -0.91 6.64 12.62
N PHE A 391 -1.95 7.42 12.94
CA PHE A 391 -2.39 7.64 14.32
C PHE A 391 -3.08 6.41 14.94
N MET A 392 -3.57 5.48 14.15
CA MET A 392 -4.25 4.27 14.66
C MET A 392 -3.29 3.25 15.27
N ASP A 393 -2.01 3.25 14.89
CA ASP A 393 -1.00 2.36 15.46
C ASP A 393 -0.24 3.05 16.61
N PRO A 394 -0.47 2.67 17.89
CA PRO A 394 0.19 3.30 19.04
C PRO A 394 1.68 3.03 19.10
N SER A 395 2.25 2.12 18.30
CA SER A 395 3.69 1.94 18.21
C SER A 395 4.37 3.02 17.36
N ASN A 396 3.66 3.61 16.41
CA ASN A 396 4.20 4.62 15.50
C ASN A 396 4.79 5.85 16.20
N PRO A 397 4.15 6.41 17.27
CA PRO A 397 4.72 7.56 17.97
C PRO A 397 6.02 7.29 18.72
N THR A 398 6.47 6.04 18.81
CA THR A 398 7.72 5.68 19.48
C THR A 398 8.90 5.53 18.54
N LYS A 399 8.68 5.66 17.23
CA LYS A 399 9.67 5.41 16.19
C LYS A 399 10.11 6.71 15.50
N ASP A 400 11.42 6.83 15.30
CA ASP A 400 12.00 7.89 14.46
C ASP A 400 11.78 7.56 12.98
N LEU A 401 11.78 8.57 12.12
CA LEU A 401 11.68 8.37 10.68
C LEU A 401 12.99 7.78 10.11
N VAL A 402 14.12 8.29 10.56
CA VAL A 402 15.46 7.70 10.31
C VAL A 402 15.91 6.98 11.58
N ARG A 403 16.05 5.67 11.52
CA ARG A 403 16.43 4.86 12.69
C ARG A 403 17.44 3.79 12.34
N PHE A 404 18.54 3.75 13.08
CA PHE A 404 19.61 2.75 12.94
C PHE A 404 19.45 1.58 13.91
N ASN A 405 18.61 1.72 14.94
CA ASN A 405 18.31 0.66 15.88
C ASN A 405 17.01 -0.02 15.46
N TYR A 406 17.10 -1.24 14.95
CA TYR A 406 15.95 -2.07 14.60
C TYR A 406 16.32 -3.55 14.70
N HIS A 407 15.32 -4.41 14.93
CA HIS A 407 15.52 -5.84 15.01
C HIS A 407 15.74 -6.44 13.62
N ASP A 408 14.85 -6.20 12.71
CA ASP A 408 14.95 -6.60 11.31
C ASP A 408 14.76 -5.36 10.41
N ARG A 409 15.42 -5.33 9.24
CA ARG A 409 15.26 -4.27 8.24
C ARG A 409 13.81 -4.14 7.73
N GLU A 410 13.08 -5.26 7.72
CA GLU A 410 11.67 -5.27 7.38
C GLU A 410 10.80 -4.44 8.35
N ASP A 411 11.27 -4.19 9.58
CA ASP A 411 10.58 -3.33 10.55
C ASP A 411 10.56 -1.84 10.12
N MET A 412 11.34 -1.49 9.08
CA MET A 412 11.37 -0.14 8.52
C MET A 412 10.14 0.18 7.65
N PHE A 413 9.43 -0.83 7.15
CA PHE A 413 8.25 -0.69 6.29
C PHE A 413 6.99 -0.53 7.14
N ASP A 414 6.69 0.69 7.57
CA ASP A 414 5.58 0.98 8.47
C ASP A 414 4.95 2.36 8.21
N GLY A 415 3.86 2.67 8.93
CA GLY A 415 3.16 3.95 8.83
C GLY A 415 4.03 5.18 9.15
N VAL A 416 5.22 5.00 9.73
CA VAL A 416 6.17 6.08 9.95
C VAL A 416 6.93 6.39 8.67
N SER A 417 7.52 5.39 8.02
CA SER A 417 8.29 5.56 6.78
C SER A 417 7.41 6.01 5.61
N TYR A 418 6.15 5.55 5.55
CA TYR A 418 5.18 5.91 4.51
C TYR A 418 4.36 7.15 4.89
N ASN A 419 3.35 6.99 5.71
CA ASN A 419 2.28 7.97 5.94
C ASN A 419 2.79 9.23 6.65
N LYS A 420 3.53 9.07 7.77
CA LYS A 420 4.14 10.20 8.48
C LYS A 420 5.19 10.88 7.61
N GLY A 421 6.04 10.10 6.94
CA GLY A 421 7.09 10.63 6.08
C GLY A 421 6.56 11.47 4.92
N GLY A 422 5.54 10.99 4.20
CA GLY A 422 4.86 11.74 3.16
C GLY A 422 4.23 13.05 3.67
N ALA A 423 3.58 12.98 4.83
CA ALA A 423 2.98 14.17 5.45
C ALA A 423 4.03 15.19 5.95
N ILE A 424 5.19 14.72 6.41
CA ILE A 424 6.33 15.60 6.75
C ILE A 424 6.86 16.32 5.52
N LEU A 425 6.95 15.65 4.37
CA LEU A 425 7.33 16.29 3.10
C LEU A 425 6.30 17.35 2.69
N HIS A 426 5.01 17.09 2.92
CA HIS A 426 3.96 18.09 2.70
C HIS A 426 4.11 19.31 3.61
N MET A 427 4.41 19.09 4.90
CA MET A 427 4.73 20.19 5.82
C MET A 427 5.95 21.01 5.33
N LEU A 428 6.99 20.34 4.90
CA LEU A 428 8.23 20.97 4.44
C LEU A 428 8.02 21.79 3.16
N ARG A 429 7.22 21.27 2.21
CA ARG A 429 6.78 22.00 1.02
C ARG A 429 6.03 23.28 1.40
N ASN A 430 5.08 23.20 2.33
CA ASN A 430 4.32 24.37 2.77
C ASN A 430 5.20 25.40 3.52
N TYR A 431 6.21 24.93 4.26
CA TYR A 431 7.15 25.83 4.96
C TYR A 431 8.12 26.55 4.01
N LEU A 432 8.57 25.87 2.95
CA LEU A 432 9.54 26.40 2.00
C LEU A 432 8.88 27.16 0.83
N GLY A 433 7.67 26.77 0.46
CA GLY A 433 7.01 27.10 -0.78
C GLY A 433 7.44 26.17 -1.93
N ASP A 434 6.60 26.07 -2.95
CA ASP A 434 6.77 25.13 -4.07
C ASP A 434 8.12 25.29 -4.78
N ASP A 435 8.49 26.54 -5.13
CA ASP A 435 9.69 26.80 -5.93
C ASP A 435 10.95 26.31 -5.22
N ALA A 436 11.13 26.64 -3.93
CA ALA A 436 12.30 26.23 -3.17
C ALA A 436 12.30 24.73 -2.87
N PHE A 437 11.13 24.15 -2.56
CA PHE A 437 11.00 22.73 -2.28
C PHE A 437 11.41 21.90 -3.51
N PHE A 438 10.79 22.11 -4.66
CA PHE A 438 11.07 21.31 -5.86
C PHE A 438 12.46 21.60 -6.44
N ALA A 439 12.97 22.84 -6.37
CA ALA A 439 14.34 23.12 -6.77
C ALA A 439 15.37 22.41 -5.86
N GLY A 440 15.07 22.28 -4.57
CA GLY A 440 15.89 21.50 -3.64
C GLY A 440 15.88 20.00 -3.95
N LEU A 441 14.72 19.45 -4.32
CA LEU A 441 14.62 18.04 -4.78
C LEU A 441 15.40 17.84 -6.09
N THR A 442 15.33 18.79 -7.02
CA THR A 442 16.13 18.77 -8.25
C THR A 442 17.63 18.74 -7.95
N ASP A 443 18.10 19.56 -7.01
CA ASP A 443 19.51 19.60 -6.60
C ASP A 443 19.95 18.28 -5.96
N TYR A 444 19.10 17.70 -5.09
CA TYR A 444 19.34 16.39 -4.47
C TYR A 444 19.50 15.28 -5.51
N LEU A 445 18.57 15.19 -6.48
CA LEU A 445 18.61 14.19 -7.54
C LEU A 445 19.87 14.32 -8.41
N LYS A 446 20.18 15.56 -8.88
CA LYS A 446 21.34 15.81 -9.73
C LYS A 446 22.67 15.58 -9.03
N THR A 447 22.72 15.85 -7.72
CA THR A 447 23.95 15.69 -6.94
C THR A 447 24.26 14.22 -6.67
N ASN A 448 23.22 13.38 -6.52
CA ASN A 448 23.36 11.98 -6.09
C ASN A 448 22.96 10.97 -7.17
N GLU A 449 22.74 11.39 -8.43
CA GLU A 449 22.26 10.52 -9.52
C GLU A 449 23.11 9.26 -9.68
N TYR A 450 22.42 8.12 -9.86
CA TYR A 450 23.01 6.76 -9.92
C TYR A 450 23.86 6.39 -8.69
N GLY A 451 23.69 7.12 -7.61
CA GLY A 451 24.33 6.92 -6.32
C GLY A 451 23.32 6.59 -5.22
N THR A 452 23.71 6.96 -3.99
CA THR A 452 22.90 6.77 -2.79
C THR A 452 22.70 8.08 -2.04
N GLY A 453 21.68 8.13 -1.19
CA GLY A 453 21.37 9.32 -0.40
C GLY A 453 20.84 8.97 0.99
N GLU A 454 20.93 9.94 1.87
CA GLU A 454 20.40 9.94 3.23
C GLU A 454 19.56 11.19 3.46
N ALA A 455 18.78 11.23 4.55
CA ALA A 455 18.00 12.42 4.92
C ALA A 455 18.87 13.69 5.05
N HIS A 456 20.15 13.55 5.41
CA HIS A 456 21.07 14.68 5.50
C HIS A 456 21.35 15.33 4.14
N GLN A 457 21.51 14.56 3.06
CA GLN A 457 21.70 15.11 1.72
C GLN A 457 20.44 15.84 1.23
N VAL A 458 19.25 15.32 1.53
CA VAL A 458 17.98 16.03 1.25
C VAL A 458 17.95 17.38 1.95
N ARG A 459 18.27 17.42 3.25
CA ARG A 459 18.36 18.67 4.03
C ARG A 459 19.32 19.68 3.40
N LEU A 460 20.54 19.23 3.12
CA LEU A 460 21.58 20.10 2.56
C LEU A 460 21.20 20.69 1.19
N SER A 461 20.57 19.92 0.32
CA SER A 461 20.07 20.40 -0.96
C SER A 461 18.96 21.45 -0.79
N LEU A 462 18.02 21.23 0.14
CA LEU A 462 16.95 22.17 0.45
C LEU A 462 17.50 23.46 1.10
N GLU A 463 18.45 23.36 2.02
CA GLU A 463 19.13 24.51 2.64
C GLU A 463 19.91 25.34 1.60
N LYS A 464 20.64 24.66 0.71
CA LYS A 464 21.42 25.30 -0.38
C LYS A 464 20.52 26.14 -1.28
N VAL A 465 19.33 25.67 -1.62
CA VAL A 465 18.40 26.34 -2.53
C VAL A 465 17.59 27.41 -1.81
N SER A 466 17.08 27.13 -0.63
CA SER A 466 16.17 28.04 0.08
C SER A 466 16.89 29.10 0.91
N GLY A 467 18.16 28.87 1.28
CA GLY A 467 18.89 29.72 2.22
C GLY A 467 18.39 29.65 3.66
N LYS A 468 17.46 28.74 3.97
CA LYS A 468 16.90 28.56 5.32
C LYS A 468 17.64 27.47 6.07
N ASP A 469 17.89 27.66 7.38
CA ASP A 469 18.32 26.59 8.27
C ASP A 469 17.17 25.61 8.48
N LEU A 470 17.40 24.34 8.17
CA LEU A 470 16.46 23.25 8.33
C LEU A 470 16.90 22.22 9.39
N ASN A 471 17.99 22.48 10.11
CA ASN A 471 18.46 21.57 11.16
C ASN A 471 17.38 21.31 12.20
N TRP A 472 16.66 22.36 12.64
CA TRP A 472 15.57 22.23 13.61
C TRP A 472 14.47 21.30 13.10
N PHE A 473 14.13 21.40 11.79
CA PHE A 473 13.05 20.61 11.18
C PHE A 473 13.45 19.13 11.10
N PHE A 474 14.65 18.84 10.55
CA PHE A 474 15.10 17.46 10.42
C PHE A 474 15.37 16.81 11.78
N ASN A 475 15.98 17.53 12.73
CA ASN A 475 16.17 17.02 14.08
C ASN A 475 14.84 16.65 14.76
N GLN A 476 13.79 17.44 14.55
CA GLN A 476 12.48 17.19 15.18
C GLN A 476 11.68 16.10 14.46
N TRP A 477 11.68 16.06 13.11
CA TRP A 477 10.76 15.25 12.36
C TRP A 477 11.39 13.99 11.75
N TYR A 478 12.69 13.98 11.47
CA TYR A 478 13.41 12.83 10.91
C TYR A 478 14.15 12.02 11.96
N PHE A 479 14.76 12.69 12.95
CA PHE A 479 15.65 12.09 13.93
C PHE A 479 15.05 12.05 15.34
N ASN A 480 13.77 12.34 15.47
CA ASN A 480 13.00 12.16 16.70
C ASN A 480 11.62 11.58 16.41
N SER A 481 11.09 10.87 17.39
CA SER A 481 9.79 10.20 17.34
C SER A 481 8.63 11.13 17.74
N GLY A 482 7.40 10.64 17.57
CA GLY A 482 6.20 11.30 18.04
C GLY A 482 5.59 12.33 17.09
N HIS A 483 4.60 13.01 17.61
CA HIS A 483 3.86 14.11 16.98
C HIS A 483 3.15 14.93 18.06
N PRO A 484 2.83 16.22 17.81
CA PRO A 484 2.08 17.03 18.76
C PRO A 484 0.64 16.55 18.91
N THR A 485 0.16 16.51 20.16
CA THR A 485 -1.26 16.39 20.50
C THR A 485 -1.70 17.74 21.06
N VAL A 486 -2.54 18.44 20.29
CA VAL A 486 -2.89 19.83 20.52
C VAL A 486 -4.35 19.94 20.95
N SER A 487 -4.57 20.63 22.06
CA SER A 487 -5.85 21.23 22.40
C SER A 487 -5.72 22.74 22.39
N TYR A 488 -6.83 23.45 22.21
CA TYR A 488 -6.81 24.90 22.27
C TYR A 488 -8.04 25.48 22.99
N THR A 489 -7.85 26.65 23.56
CA THR A 489 -8.92 27.44 24.18
C THR A 489 -8.93 28.86 23.64
N THR A 490 -10.11 29.47 23.57
CA THR A 490 -10.27 30.84 23.07
C THR A 490 -10.95 31.70 24.15
N THR A 491 -10.46 32.92 24.32
CA THR A 491 -11.04 33.89 25.26
C THR A 491 -11.17 35.25 24.59
N PHE A 492 -12.40 35.76 24.48
CA PHE A 492 -12.66 37.08 23.95
C PHE A 492 -12.62 38.13 25.10
N GLU A 493 -11.87 39.21 24.85
CA GLU A 493 -11.75 40.37 25.74
C GLU A 493 -12.51 41.59 25.15
N PRO A 494 -13.76 41.82 25.55
CA PRO A 494 -14.62 42.81 24.89
C PRO A 494 -14.08 44.22 24.93
N VAL A 495 -13.47 44.63 26.07
CA VAL A 495 -12.94 45.99 26.28
C VAL A 495 -11.74 46.26 25.38
N LYS A 496 -10.86 45.28 25.20
CA LYS A 496 -9.68 45.38 24.34
C LYS A 496 -9.97 45.06 22.87
N LYS A 497 -11.16 44.53 22.59
CA LYS A 497 -11.49 44.00 21.28
C LYS A 497 -10.42 43.01 20.76
N GLN A 498 -10.08 42.05 21.59
CA GLN A 498 -9.07 41.05 21.31
C GLN A 498 -9.62 39.66 21.60
N VAL A 499 -9.16 38.70 20.83
CA VAL A 499 -9.33 37.29 21.14
C VAL A 499 -7.96 36.67 21.41
N LYS A 500 -7.86 35.99 22.54
CA LYS A 500 -6.70 35.20 22.92
C LYS A 500 -6.95 33.74 22.55
N VAL A 501 -6.02 33.14 21.79
CA VAL A 501 -5.98 31.71 21.45
C VAL A 501 -4.81 31.08 22.19
N THR A 502 -5.08 30.14 23.06
CA THR A 502 -4.07 29.40 23.81
C THR A 502 -3.97 28.00 23.25
N ILE A 503 -2.80 27.69 22.74
CA ILE A 503 -2.44 26.36 22.21
C ILE A 503 -1.73 25.57 23.32
N ASN A 504 -2.26 24.38 23.65
CA ASN A 504 -1.66 23.48 24.63
C ASN A 504 -1.24 22.19 23.93
N GLN A 505 0.01 21.78 24.15
CA GLN A 505 0.53 20.49 23.70
C GLN A 505 0.50 19.49 24.86
N THR A 506 -0.08 18.32 24.68
CA THR A 506 -0.39 17.37 25.77
C THR A 506 0.20 15.97 25.53
N GLN A 507 0.96 15.76 24.45
CA GLN A 507 1.62 14.49 24.18
C GLN A 507 2.69 14.16 25.24
N PRO A 508 2.98 12.87 25.48
CA PRO A 508 4.17 12.48 26.23
C PRO A 508 5.45 12.94 25.51
N GLY A 509 6.48 13.37 26.28
CA GLY A 509 7.76 13.76 25.72
C GLY A 509 7.88 15.25 25.39
N PRO A 510 8.85 15.66 24.56
CA PRO A 510 9.12 17.07 24.31
C PRO A 510 8.02 17.73 23.50
N ALA A 511 7.82 19.02 23.75
CA ALA A 511 6.93 19.84 22.93
C ALA A 511 7.56 20.14 21.57
N PHE A 512 6.73 20.23 20.54
CA PHE A 512 7.10 20.47 19.16
C PHE A 512 7.04 21.96 18.82
N GLN A 513 7.86 22.40 17.87
CA GLN A 513 7.76 23.72 17.24
C GLN A 513 7.33 23.58 15.78
N PHE A 514 6.45 24.46 15.34
CA PHE A 514 5.93 24.42 13.97
C PHE A 514 5.22 25.73 13.59
N PRO A 515 5.18 26.09 12.30
CA PRO A 515 4.28 27.12 11.82
C PRO A 515 2.85 26.62 11.88
N LEU A 516 1.90 27.49 12.27
CA LEU A 516 0.50 27.15 12.43
C LEU A 516 -0.39 28.22 11.82
N ALA A 517 -1.32 27.81 10.97
CA ALA A 517 -2.35 28.67 10.43
C ALA A 517 -3.58 28.67 11.35
N ILE A 518 -4.02 29.85 11.75
CA ILE A 518 -5.24 30.06 12.55
C ILE A 518 -6.15 31.03 11.79
N ASP A 519 -7.37 30.60 11.46
CA ASP A 519 -8.38 31.46 10.85
C ASP A 519 -9.37 31.93 11.91
N VAL A 520 -9.45 33.27 12.10
CA VAL A 520 -10.42 33.94 12.96
C VAL A 520 -11.59 34.42 12.13
N TYR A 521 -12.80 33.89 12.38
CA TYR A 521 -13.98 34.21 11.58
C TYR A 521 -14.85 35.26 12.26
N GLU A 522 -15.11 36.38 11.57
CA GLU A 522 -16.02 37.44 11.96
C GLU A 522 -17.01 37.72 10.80
N ASN A 523 -18.31 37.64 11.08
CA ASN A 523 -19.37 37.79 10.05
C ASN A 523 -19.18 36.85 8.85
N GLY A 524 -18.79 35.60 9.12
CA GLY A 524 -18.54 34.57 8.11
C GLY A 524 -17.28 34.76 7.25
N LYS A 525 -16.42 35.74 7.58
CA LYS A 525 -15.17 36.01 6.84
C LYS A 525 -13.96 35.64 7.69
N PRO A 526 -13.01 34.89 7.12
CA PRO A 526 -11.77 34.54 7.83
C PRO A 526 -10.74 35.66 7.76
N THR A 527 -10.02 35.84 8.85
CA THR A 527 -8.74 36.55 8.88
C THR A 527 -7.66 35.56 9.24
N ARG A 528 -6.78 35.21 8.27
CA ARG A 528 -5.67 34.26 8.46
C ARG A 528 -4.60 34.88 9.33
N GLN A 529 -4.20 34.13 10.37
CA GLN A 529 -3.08 34.42 11.24
C GLN A 529 -2.06 33.30 11.11
N ASN A 530 -0.86 33.57 10.61
CA ASN A 530 0.24 32.64 10.57
C ASN A 530 1.11 32.87 11.80
N VAL A 531 1.18 31.92 12.69
CA VAL A 531 1.91 32.02 13.95
C VAL A 531 2.97 30.94 14.04
N TRP A 532 3.97 31.17 14.89
CA TRP A 532 4.97 30.17 15.23
C TRP A 532 4.65 29.60 16.62
N VAL A 533 4.33 28.30 16.68
CA VAL A 533 4.23 27.56 17.92
C VAL A 533 5.65 27.19 18.35
N SER A 534 6.08 27.67 19.50
CA SER A 534 7.37 27.32 20.09
C SER A 534 7.32 25.96 20.76
N ALA A 535 8.47 25.31 20.94
CA ALA A 535 8.62 24.03 21.65
C ALA A 535 8.37 24.18 23.16
N LYS A 536 7.11 24.48 23.53
CA LYS A 536 6.61 24.67 24.89
C LYS A 536 5.22 24.07 25.01
N ASP A 537 4.88 23.58 26.17
CA ASP A 537 3.57 22.98 26.44
C ASP A 537 2.42 23.97 26.22
N LYS A 538 2.69 25.26 26.39
CA LYS A 538 1.69 26.32 26.24
C LYS A 538 2.23 27.48 25.40
N ASN A 539 1.43 27.91 24.41
CA ASN A 539 1.67 29.09 23.57
C ASN A 539 0.41 29.94 23.52
N ASP A 540 0.54 31.27 23.79
CA ASP A 540 -0.55 32.24 23.80
C ASP A 540 -0.41 33.20 22.59
N PHE A 541 -1.50 33.36 21.83
CA PHE A 541 -1.59 34.28 20.71
C PHE A 541 -2.77 35.22 20.89
N THR A 542 -2.60 36.51 20.64
CA THR A 542 -3.65 37.50 20.78
C THR A 542 -3.88 38.23 19.46
N PHE A 543 -5.13 38.25 18.99
CA PHE A 543 -5.52 38.87 17.72
C PHE A 543 -6.57 39.96 17.97
N ASN A 544 -6.43 41.09 17.24
CA ASN A 544 -7.43 42.13 17.25
C ASN A 544 -8.67 41.69 16.46
N VAL A 545 -9.83 41.93 17.02
CA VAL A 545 -11.14 41.60 16.45
C VAL A 545 -12.13 42.72 16.68
N THR A 546 -13.18 42.77 15.87
CA THR A 546 -14.22 43.85 16.05
C THR A 546 -15.31 43.41 17.02
N LYS A 547 -15.55 42.12 17.17
CA LYS A 547 -16.53 41.47 18.04
C LYS A 547 -16.03 40.12 18.52
N ASN A 548 -16.81 39.42 19.35
CA ASN A 548 -16.53 37.99 19.61
C ASN A 548 -16.57 37.22 18.30
N PRO A 549 -15.49 36.49 17.92
CA PRO A 549 -15.46 35.70 16.70
C PRO A 549 -16.59 34.68 16.60
N ASP A 550 -17.09 34.46 15.39
CA ASP A 550 -18.13 33.46 15.14
C ASP A 550 -17.61 32.05 15.49
N PHE A 551 -16.38 31.79 15.10
CA PHE A 551 -15.55 30.62 15.48
C PHE A 551 -14.10 30.86 15.11
N ILE A 552 -13.22 30.00 15.63
CA ILE A 552 -11.78 29.99 15.28
C ILE A 552 -11.40 28.60 14.76
N ASN A 553 -10.67 28.58 13.65
CA ASN A 553 -10.21 27.34 13.05
C ASN A 553 -8.68 27.23 13.23
N VAL A 554 -8.23 26.32 14.06
CA VAL A 554 -6.82 26.05 14.34
C VAL A 554 -6.34 24.91 13.44
N ASN A 555 -5.12 25.01 12.92
CA ASN A 555 -4.58 24.19 11.83
C ASN A 555 -5.51 24.26 10.59
N ALA A 556 -5.81 25.48 10.20
CA ALA A 556 -6.87 25.80 9.27
C ALA A 556 -6.63 25.23 7.86
N ASP A 557 -5.35 25.05 7.48
CA ASP A 557 -4.92 24.42 6.23
C ASP A 557 -4.72 22.90 6.34
N GLY A 558 -4.75 22.35 7.56
CA GLY A 558 -4.58 20.92 7.80
C GLY A 558 -3.17 20.39 7.57
N VAL A 559 -2.16 21.26 7.49
CA VAL A 559 -0.80 20.88 7.07
C VAL A 559 0.01 20.24 8.21
N VAL A 560 -0.20 20.65 9.46
CA VAL A 560 0.63 20.18 10.58
C VAL A 560 0.31 18.72 10.93
N VAL A 561 1.33 17.87 10.88
CA VAL A 561 1.23 16.48 11.35
C VAL A 561 1.02 16.47 12.87
N GLY A 562 -0.18 16.08 13.31
CA GLY A 562 -0.53 16.06 14.73
C GLY A 562 -2.01 15.82 14.97
N ILE A 563 -2.36 15.55 16.22
CA ILE A 563 -3.74 15.38 16.64
C ILE A 563 -4.24 16.71 17.21
N PHE A 564 -5.29 17.26 16.59
CA PHE A 564 -5.89 18.55 17.00
C PHE A 564 -7.30 18.32 17.51
N THR A 565 -7.50 18.51 18.83
CA THR A 565 -8.82 18.41 19.46
C THR A 565 -9.59 19.70 19.28
N ASP A 566 -10.77 19.58 18.69
CA ASP A 566 -11.67 20.70 18.42
C ASP A 566 -12.82 20.73 19.45
N SER A 567 -13.08 21.89 20.05
CA SER A 567 -14.10 22.07 21.07
C SER A 567 -15.30 22.93 20.62
N LYS A 568 -15.45 23.14 19.31
CA LYS A 568 -16.56 23.91 18.72
C LYS A 568 -17.91 23.25 19.00
N THR A 569 -18.96 24.10 19.16
CA THR A 569 -20.33 23.61 19.24
C THR A 569 -20.85 23.21 17.85
N PRO A 570 -21.94 22.41 17.76
CA PRO A 570 -22.56 22.09 16.46
C PRO A 570 -22.99 23.34 15.68
N GLU A 571 -23.36 24.43 16.34
CA GLU A 571 -23.67 25.70 15.69
C GLU A 571 -22.44 26.36 15.08
N GLN A 572 -21.29 26.27 15.74
CA GLN A 572 -20.01 26.74 15.21
C GLN A 572 -19.53 25.86 14.06
N PHE A 573 -19.74 24.55 14.13
CA PHE A 573 -19.46 23.65 13.00
C PHE A 573 -20.37 23.93 11.80
N LEU A 574 -21.64 24.29 12.00
CA LEU A 574 -22.52 24.76 10.91
C LEU A 574 -21.97 26.02 10.24
N MET A 575 -21.54 27.01 11.04
CA MET A 575 -20.91 28.21 10.51
C MET A 575 -19.60 27.90 9.79
N GLN A 576 -18.79 26.99 10.32
CA GLN A 576 -17.56 26.53 9.68
C GLN A 576 -17.85 25.89 8.31
N TYR A 577 -18.81 24.98 8.23
CA TYR A 577 -19.20 24.36 6.97
C TYR A 577 -19.65 25.41 5.93
N GLN A 578 -20.46 26.38 6.36
CA GLN A 578 -21.01 27.40 5.47
C GLN A 578 -20.00 28.43 4.96
N ASN A 579 -18.93 28.69 5.73
CA ASN A 579 -18.03 29.82 5.47
C ASN A 579 -16.59 29.40 5.12
N SER A 580 -16.18 28.17 5.40
CA SER A 580 -14.83 27.69 5.06
C SER A 580 -14.76 27.22 3.61
N LYS A 581 -13.70 27.63 2.93
CA LYS A 581 -13.40 27.18 1.55
C LYS A 581 -12.61 25.86 1.55
N GLU A 582 -11.77 25.67 2.55
CA GLU A 582 -10.89 24.50 2.67
C GLU A 582 -11.69 23.20 2.84
N PHE A 583 -11.34 22.18 2.07
CA PHE A 583 -12.01 20.88 2.10
C PHE A 583 -11.99 20.26 3.50
N LEU A 584 -10.81 20.18 4.14
CA LEU A 584 -10.67 19.54 5.46
C LEU A 584 -11.52 20.23 6.52
N SER A 585 -11.65 21.55 6.46
CA SER A 585 -12.53 22.32 7.37
C SER A 585 -13.99 21.94 7.17
N ARG A 586 -14.47 21.87 5.93
CA ARG A 586 -15.85 21.47 5.62
C ARG A 586 -16.09 20.00 5.99
N TYR A 587 -15.15 19.10 5.63
CA TYR A 587 -15.26 17.67 5.92
C TYR A 587 -15.36 17.41 7.42
N LYS A 588 -14.51 18.04 8.23
CA LYS A 588 -14.53 17.95 9.71
C LYS A 588 -15.86 18.42 10.31
N ALA A 589 -16.44 19.49 9.76
CA ALA A 589 -17.74 19.99 10.21
C ALA A 589 -18.86 18.97 9.87
N VAL A 590 -18.82 18.34 8.71
CA VAL A 590 -19.79 17.30 8.32
C VAL A 590 -19.59 16.02 9.13
N GLU A 591 -18.36 15.68 9.46
CA GLU A 591 -18.04 14.54 10.34
C GLU A 591 -18.63 14.72 11.74
N ASN A 592 -18.43 15.88 12.37
CA ASN A 592 -19.09 16.22 13.64
C ASN A 592 -20.61 16.20 13.52
N ALA A 593 -21.15 16.72 12.41
CA ALA A 593 -22.58 16.75 12.19
C ALA A 593 -23.18 15.33 12.04
N ALA A 594 -22.47 14.39 11.43
CA ALA A 594 -22.90 13.00 11.30
C ALA A 594 -23.09 12.32 12.67
N GLU A 595 -22.24 12.64 13.63
CA GLU A 595 -22.34 12.11 15.00
C GLU A 595 -23.48 12.75 15.82
N ASN A 596 -23.86 13.99 15.50
CA ASN A 596 -24.74 14.81 16.31
C ASN A 596 -26.13 15.11 15.70
N ALA A 597 -26.40 14.73 14.45
CA ALA A 597 -27.62 15.08 13.71
C ALA A 597 -28.92 14.63 14.40
N SER A 598 -28.88 13.53 15.14
CA SER A 598 -30.03 13.01 15.88
C SER A 598 -30.35 13.82 17.17
N LYS A 599 -29.44 14.69 17.62
CA LYS A 599 -29.50 15.36 18.89
C LYS A 599 -29.52 16.90 18.76
N ASN A 600 -29.03 17.42 17.62
CA ASN A 600 -28.85 18.85 17.42
C ASN A 600 -29.35 19.32 16.06
N PRO A 601 -30.26 20.30 15.99
CA PRO A 601 -30.78 20.82 14.72
C PRO A 601 -29.74 21.50 13.82
N ALA A 602 -28.68 22.10 14.40
CA ALA A 602 -27.62 22.69 13.61
C ALA A 602 -26.80 21.60 12.89
N ALA A 603 -26.53 20.47 13.55
CA ALA A 603 -25.90 19.32 12.93
C ALA A 603 -26.73 18.76 11.77
N LEU A 604 -28.05 18.60 11.93
CA LEU A 604 -28.92 18.18 10.84
C LEU A 604 -28.91 19.18 9.67
N LYS A 605 -28.90 20.50 9.96
CA LYS A 605 -28.73 21.54 8.94
C LYS A 605 -27.42 21.41 8.17
N THR A 606 -26.33 21.10 8.88
CA THR A 606 -25.01 20.88 8.25
C THR A 606 -25.07 19.71 7.28
N LEU A 607 -25.61 18.55 7.70
CA LEU A 607 -25.75 17.39 6.81
C LEU A 607 -26.60 17.69 5.59
N THR A 608 -27.76 18.35 5.81
CA THR A 608 -28.68 18.68 4.70
C THR A 608 -28.04 19.64 3.67
N ALA A 609 -27.25 20.61 4.16
CA ALA A 609 -26.50 21.50 3.28
C ALA A 609 -25.38 20.75 2.51
N ALA A 610 -24.70 19.84 3.21
CA ALA A 610 -23.58 19.05 2.69
C ALA A 610 -23.98 18.02 1.61
N LEU A 611 -25.26 17.65 1.49
CA LEU A 611 -25.76 16.86 0.36
C LEU A 611 -25.56 17.55 -1.00
N LYS A 612 -25.36 18.87 -1.00
CA LYS A 612 -25.15 19.68 -2.20
C LYS A 612 -23.72 20.18 -2.36
N ASP A 613 -22.79 19.68 -1.55
CA ASP A 613 -21.39 20.07 -1.66
C ASP A 613 -20.81 19.65 -3.02
N SER A 614 -19.93 20.47 -3.57
CA SER A 614 -19.24 20.18 -4.83
C SER A 614 -18.38 18.91 -4.72
N ASN A 615 -17.80 18.65 -3.53
CA ASN A 615 -16.96 17.50 -3.29
C ASN A 615 -17.80 16.24 -2.96
N PHE A 616 -17.63 15.21 -3.75
CA PHE A 616 -18.41 13.97 -3.61
C PHE A 616 -18.14 13.21 -2.29
N ARG A 617 -16.92 13.29 -1.73
CA ARG A 617 -16.60 12.68 -0.43
C ARG A 617 -17.39 13.33 0.72
N ILE A 618 -17.60 14.66 0.65
CA ILE A 618 -18.45 15.39 1.60
C ILE A 618 -19.90 14.96 1.45
N ARG A 619 -20.41 14.83 0.20
CA ARG A 619 -21.77 14.31 -0.03
C ARG A 619 -21.97 12.90 0.52
N MET A 620 -21.00 12.00 0.31
CA MET A 620 -21.04 10.65 0.86
C MET A 620 -21.04 10.66 2.40
N LYS A 621 -20.19 11.48 3.02
CA LYS A 621 -20.14 11.61 4.49
C LYS A 621 -21.46 12.14 5.04
N ALA A 622 -22.10 13.09 4.37
CA ALA A 622 -23.40 13.59 4.74
C ALA A 622 -24.50 12.51 4.67
N LEU A 623 -24.52 11.71 3.58
CA LEU A 623 -25.45 10.58 3.42
C LEU A 623 -25.28 9.54 4.53
N SER A 624 -24.04 9.24 4.93
CA SER A 624 -23.75 8.25 5.98
C SER A 624 -24.26 8.68 7.35
N GLY A 625 -24.32 10.00 7.62
CA GLY A 625 -24.80 10.56 8.89
C GLY A 625 -26.33 10.71 8.99
N LEU A 626 -27.06 10.45 7.89
CA LEU A 626 -28.52 10.60 7.84
C LEU A 626 -29.25 9.27 8.15
N ASP A 627 -30.33 9.39 8.92
CA ASP A 627 -31.29 8.33 9.18
C ASP A 627 -32.68 8.74 8.66
N LEU A 628 -32.97 8.38 7.40
CA LEU A 628 -34.23 8.74 6.74
C LEU A 628 -35.47 8.00 7.28
N SER A 629 -35.32 7.09 8.24
CA SER A 629 -36.43 6.51 8.99
C SER A 629 -37.02 7.51 10.02
N LYS A 630 -36.24 8.56 10.38
CA LYS A 630 -36.67 9.65 11.27
C LYS A 630 -37.38 10.75 10.47
N ALA A 631 -38.59 11.12 10.91
CA ALA A 631 -39.47 12.03 10.20
C ALA A 631 -38.86 13.42 9.93
N ASP A 632 -38.12 13.98 10.89
CA ASP A 632 -37.46 15.28 10.81
C ASP A 632 -36.30 15.25 9.79
N GLN A 633 -35.51 14.18 9.80
CA GLN A 633 -34.43 14.01 8.85
C GLN A 633 -34.96 13.73 7.43
N ALA A 634 -35.97 12.86 7.31
CA ALA A 634 -36.64 12.63 6.05
C ALA A 634 -37.23 13.92 5.46
N LYS A 635 -37.94 14.70 6.27
CA LYS A 635 -38.52 15.99 5.85
C LYS A 635 -37.48 16.94 5.29
N SER A 636 -36.25 16.90 5.84
CA SER A 636 -35.19 17.84 5.49
C SER A 636 -34.35 17.39 4.31
N ALA A 637 -34.19 16.07 4.08
CA ALA A 637 -33.17 15.54 3.17
C ALA A 637 -33.71 14.64 2.05
N LEU A 638 -34.92 14.05 2.18
CA LEU A 638 -35.39 12.97 1.31
C LEU A 638 -35.39 13.36 -0.18
N ALA A 639 -35.90 14.54 -0.51
CA ALA A 639 -35.98 14.98 -1.91
C ALA A 639 -34.60 15.09 -2.60
N GLU A 640 -33.57 15.55 -1.85
CA GLU A 640 -32.22 15.63 -2.40
C GLU A 640 -31.60 14.24 -2.49
N VAL A 641 -31.81 13.36 -1.51
CA VAL A 641 -31.31 11.97 -1.54
C VAL A 641 -31.94 11.18 -2.69
N GLU A 642 -33.25 11.36 -2.97
CA GLU A 642 -33.93 10.78 -4.14
C GLU A 642 -33.28 11.24 -5.46
N LYS A 643 -32.96 12.53 -5.56
CA LYS A 643 -32.27 13.08 -6.73
C LYS A 643 -30.85 12.50 -6.87
N MET A 644 -30.08 12.43 -5.78
CA MET A 644 -28.72 11.87 -5.78
C MET A 644 -28.73 10.39 -6.20
N ALA A 645 -29.64 9.60 -5.67
CA ALA A 645 -29.78 8.17 -6.03
C ALA A 645 -30.07 7.95 -7.52
N ASN A 646 -30.81 8.89 -8.16
CA ASN A 646 -31.15 8.79 -9.58
C ASN A 646 -30.08 9.33 -10.52
N SER A 647 -29.32 10.35 -10.13
CA SER A 647 -28.58 11.16 -11.12
C SER A 647 -27.35 11.89 -10.58
N ASP A 648 -26.78 11.52 -9.42
CA ASP A 648 -25.50 12.12 -9.02
C ASP A 648 -24.43 11.78 -10.06
N SER A 649 -23.53 12.70 -10.30
CA SER A 649 -22.43 12.52 -11.27
C SER A 649 -21.41 11.45 -10.87
N LYS A 650 -21.37 11.07 -9.57
CA LYS A 650 -20.50 10.02 -9.03
C LYS A 650 -21.31 8.80 -8.61
N THR A 651 -20.98 7.65 -9.18
CA THR A 651 -21.67 6.37 -8.89
C THR A 651 -21.56 5.97 -7.43
N LEU A 652 -20.45 6.27 -6.75
CA LEU A 652 -20.27 6.06 -5.31
C LEU A 652 -21.31 6.85 -4.48
N VAL A 653 -21.65 8.06 -4.90
CA VAL A 653 -22.70 8.87 -4.26
C VAL A 653 -24.08 8.30 -4.56
N GLN A 654 -24.34 7.85 -5.80
CA GLN A 654 -25.60 7.16 -6.14
C GLN A 654 -25.79 5.94 -5.26
N GLY A 655 -24.76 5.09 -5.10
CA GLY A 655 -24.78 3.92 -4.23
C GLY A 655 -25.11 4.29 -2.78
N SER A 656 -24.41 5.28 -2.24
CA SER A 656 -24.62 5.77 -0.87
C SER A 656 -26.05 6.31 -0.65
N ALA A 657 -26.62 7.01 -1.66
CA ALA A 657 -27.98 7.53 -1.61
C ALA A 657 -29.01 6.39 -1.69
N ILE A 658 -28.77 5.38 -2.55
CA ILE A 658 -29.59 4.16 -2.60
C ILE A 658 -29.60 3.44 -1.25
N SER A 659 -28.43 3.31 -0.61
CA SER A 659 -28.31 2.73 0.73
C SER A 659 -29.15 3.50 1.74
N ALA A 660 -29.08 4.84 1.73
CA ALA A 660 -29.87 5.68 2.63
C ALA A 660 -31.38 5.54 2.40
N LEU A 661 -31.84 5.47 1.13
CA LEU A 661 -33.24 5.21 0.79
C LEU A 661 -33.69 3.80 1.21
N GLY A 662 -32.82 2.80 1.07
CA GLY A 662 -33.11 1.42 1.49
C GLY A 662 -33.44 1.29 2.98
N LYS A 663 -32.83 2.12 3.83
CA LYS A 663 -33.11 2.17 5.27
C LYS A 663 -34.54 2.61 5.58
N THR A 664 -35.22 3.33 4.71
CA THR A 664 -36.65 3.74 4.86
C THR A 664 -37.59 2.57 4.74
N LYS A 665 -37.18 1.48 4.07
CA LYS A 665 -38.02 0.31 3.72
C LYS A 665 -39.30 0.64 2.95
N ASP A 666 -39.36 1.79 2.27
CA ASP A 666 -40.51 2.19 1.47
C ASP A 666 -40.49 1.51 0.11
N LYS A 667 -41.51 0.70 -0.14
CA LYS A 667 -41.70 -0.08 -1.37
C LYS A 667 -41.74 0.78 -2.65
N LYS A 668 -42.05 2.09 -2.54
CA LYS A 668 -42.07 3.00 -3.71
C LYS A 668 -40.71 3.05 -4.41
N TYR A 669 -39.58 2.76 -3.71
CA TYR A 669 -38.23 2.78 -4.27
C TYR A 669 -37.81 1.47 -4.96
N LEU A 670 -38.57 0.39 -4.88
CA LEU A 670 -38.24 -0.88 -5.54
C LEU A 670 -37.89 -0.71 -7.03
N PRO A 671 -38.65 0.08 -7.85
CA PRO A 671 -38.28 0.28 -9.25
C PRO A 671 -36.91 0.95 -9.44
N LEU A 672 -36.52 1.87 -8.56
CA LEU A 672 -35.21 2.52 -8.58
C LEU A 672 -34.10 1.49 -8.28
N PHE A 673 -34.29 0.66 -7.26
CA PHE A 673 -33.30 -0.36 -6.87
C PHE A 673 -33.19 -1.46 -7.93
N GLU A 674 -34.27 -1.85 -8.55
CA GLU A 674 -34.27 -2.81 -9.68
C GLU A 674 -33.49 -2.27 -10.88
N LYS A 675 -33.63 -0.96 -11.18
CA LYS A 675 -32.81 -0.28 -12.19
C LYS A 675 -31.34 -0.31 -11.79
N GLY A 676 -31.03 -0.08 -10.52
CA GLY A 676 -29.66 -0.11 -9.99
C GLY A 676 -28.99 -1.49 -10.12
N MET A 677 -29.73 -2.59 -10.05
CA MET A 677 -29.21 -3.95 -10.30
C MET A 677 -28.66 -4.15 -11.71
N ASN A 678 -29.00 -3.30 -12.66
CA ASN A 678 -28.50 -3.35 -14.04
C ASN A 678 -27.45 -2.26 -14.33
N ALA A 679 -27.00 -1.51 -13.32
CA ALA A 679 -25.94 -0.52 -13.47
C ALA A 679 -24.59 -1.20 -13.81
N VAL A 680 -23.67 -0.46 -14.41
CA VAL A 680 -22.27 -0.92 -14.56
C VAL A 680 -21.57 -0.91 -13.22
N SER A 681 -21.75 0.16 -12.43
CA SER A 681 -21.13 0.37 -11.11
C SER A 681 -21.41 -0.76 -10.13
N ASN A 682 -20.36 -1.29 -9.55
CA ASN A 682 -20.45 -2.31 -8.51
C ASN A 682 -21.05 -1.75 -7.21
N SER A 683 -20.72 -0.51 -6.85
CA SER A 683 -21.31 0.15 -5.67
C SER A 683 -22.82 0.33 -5.82
N VAL A 684 -23.29 0.79 -6.99
CA VAL A 684 -24.75 0.95 -7.24
C VAL A 684 -25.46 -0.40 -7.19
N LYS A 685 -24.90 -1.46 -7.79
CA LYS A 685 -25.47 -2.82 -7.75
C LYS A 685 -25.60 -3.35 -6.32
N ALA A 686 -24.52 -3.26 -5.55
CA ALA A 686 -24.45 -3.80 -4.20
C ALA A 686 -25.46 -3.11 -3.27
N ASN A 687 -25.46 -1.77 -3.29
CA ASN A 687 -26.40 -1.00 -2.49
C ASN A 687 -27.86 -1.23 -2.91
N SER A 688 -28.11 -1.44 -4.21
CA SER A 688 -29.44 -1.77 -4.72
C SER A 688 -29.91 -3.14 -4.23
N LEU A 689 -29.06 -4.15 -4.29
CA LEU A 689 -29.38 -5.48 -3.76
C LEU A 689 -29.69 -5.44 -2.26
N SER A 690 -28.84 -4.75 -1.50
CA SER A 690 -29.04 -4.57 -0.06
C SER A 690 -30.33 -3.81 0.28
N ALA A 691 -30.68 -2.81 -0.50
CA ALA A 691 -31.92 -2.04 -0.34
C ALA A 691 -33.16 -2.88 -0.66
N ILE A 692 -33.12 -3.69 -1.73
CA ILE A 692 -34.20 -4.65 -2.04
C ILE A 692 -34.34 -5.67 -0.93
N ALA A 693 -33.23 -6.19 -0.41
CA ALA A 693 -33.22 -7.16 0.70
C ALA A 693 -33.88 -6.61 1.98
N ALA A 694 -33.71 -5.33 2.25
CA ALA A 694 -34.33 -4.67 3.41
C ALA A 694 -35.86 -4.54 3.28
N ILE A 695 -36.41 -4.53 2.06
CA ILE A 695 -37.83 -4.34 1.75
C ILE A 695 -38.54 -5.68 1.49
N ASP A 696 -37.94 -6.52 0.66
CA ASP A 696 -38.50 -7.79 0.20
C ASP A 696 -37.42 -8.87 0.13
N PRO A 697 -37.09 -9.51 1.26
CA PRO A 697 -36.06 -10.56 1.32
C PRO A 697 -36.35 -11.76 0.41
N SER A 698 -37.60 -12.03 0.03
CA SER A 698 -37.96 -13.18 -0.80
C SER A 698 -37.38 -13.14 -2.22
N ARG A 699 -37.02 -11.96 -2.68
CA ARG A 699 -36.49 -11.72 -4.04
C ARG A 699 -34.97 -11.85 -4.15
N ILE A 700 -34.29 -11.91 -3.01
CA ILE A 700 -32.85 -11.78 -2.99
C ILE A 700 -32.13 -12.95 -3.66
N ALA A 701 -32.59 -14.18 -3.45
CA ALA A 701 -31.94 -15.36 -4.04
C ALA A 701 -31.84 -15.25 -5.58
N SER A 702 -32.93 -14.85 -6.23
CA SER A 702 -32.98 -14.70 -7.70
C SER A 702 -32.18 -13.49 -8.23
N LEU A 703 -32.04 -12.44 -7.41
CA LEU A 703 -31.29 -11.24 -7.78
C LEU A 703 -29.79 -11.41 -7.54
N ALA A 704 -29.41 -12.08 -6.46
CA ALA A 704 -28.01 -12.37 -6.16
C ALA A 704 -27.38 -13.30 -7.23
N ASP A 705 -28.18 -14.15 -7.88
CA ASP A 705 -27.74 -14.99 -9.00
C ASP A 705 -27.25 -14.19 -10.21
N LYS A 706 -27.64 -12.92 -10.32
CA LYS A 706 -27.19 -12.02 -11.40
C LYS A 706 -25.84 -11.36 -11.12
N ILE A 707 -25.30 -11.55 -9.94
CA ILE A 707 -24.01 -11.01 -9.55
C ILE A 707 -23.00 -12.15 -9.47
N ASP A 708 -21.95 -12.07 -10.27
CA ASP A 708 -20.83 -13.02 -10.22
C ASP A 708 -19.87 -12.61 -9.09
N LEU A 709 -20.21 -13.02 -7.85
CA LEU A 709 -19.38 -12.69 -6.69
C LEU A 709 -18.07 -13.47 -6.64
N GLU A 710 -17.97 -14.66 -7.25
CA GLU A 710 -16.72 -15.42 -7.29
C GLU A 710 -15.63 -14.67 -8.08
N ASN A 711 -16.02 -13.88 -9.06
CA ASN A 711 -15.13 -13.07 -9.89
C ASN A 711 -15.23 -11.55 -9.61
N SER A 712 -15.87 -11.17 -8.51
CA SER A 712 -16.03 -9.77 -8.11
C SER A 712 -14.90 -9.28 -7.19
N SER A 713 -14.82 -7.95 -7.00
CA SER A 713 -13.85 -7.36 -6.07
C SER A 713 -14.21 -7.69 -4.61
N ASP A 714 -13.21 -7.69 -3.74
CA ASP A 714 -13.39 -7.93 -2.30
C ASP A 714 -14.29 -6.90 -1.66
N GLU A 715 -14.26 -5.67 -2.15
CA GLU A 715 -15.12 -4.60 -1.66
C GLU A 715 -16.58 -4.89 -1.97
N LEU A 716 -16.88 -5.40 -3.17
CA LEU A 716 -18.25 -5.79 -3.50
C LEU A 716 -18.71 -6.98 -2.64
N ILE A 717 -17.82 -7.94 -2.43
CA ILE A 717 -18.09 -9.08 -1.54
C ILE A 717 -18.34 -8.60 -0.11
N ALA A 718 -17.49 -7.72 0.43
CA ALA A 718 -17.64 -7.15 1.76
C ALA A 718 -18.95 -6.34 1.90
N GLU A 719 -19.29 -5.54 0.90
CA GLU A 719 -20.53 -4.76 0.88
C GLU A 719 -21.79 -5.64 0.88
N LEU A 720 -21.75 -6.77 0.17
CA LEU A 720 -22.88 -7.70 0.05
C LEU A 720 -22.93 -8.77 1.13
N LEU A 721 -21.84 -9.04 1.82
CA LEU A 721 -21.73 -10.12 2.81
C LEU A 721 -22.83 -10.05 3.88
N PRO A 722 -23.16 -8.88 4.51
CA PRO A 722 -24.26 -8.83 5.48
C PRO A 722 -25.61 -9.26 4.87
N THR A 723 -25.88 -8.87 3.64
CA THR A 723 -27.10 -9.19 2.92
C THR A 723 -27.17 -10.68 2.60
N ILE A 724 -26.10 -11.26 2.10
CA ILE A 724 -25.99 -12.68 1.74
C ILE A 724 -26.15 -13.56 2.97
N VAL A 725 -25.45 -13.24 4.05
CA VAL A 725 -25.47 -14.02 5.29
C VAL A 725 -26.83 -13.95 5.97
N LYS A 726 -27.40 -12.75 6.08
CA LYS A 726 -28.72 -12.56 6.70
C LYS A 726 -29.83 -13.32 5.97
N ASN A 727 -29.78 -13.35 4.64
CA ASN A 727 -30.81 -13.99 3.81
C ASN A 727 -30.49 -15.44 3.43
N LYS A 728 -29.36 -15.99 3.94
CA LYS A 728 -28.94 -17.38 3.72
C LYS A 728 -28.89 -17.78 2.24
N ILE A 729 -28.20 -16.96 1.41
CA ILE A 729 -28.11 -17.19 -0.04
C ILE A 729 -27.04 -18.25 -0.30
N GLU A 730 -27.40 -19.51 -0.26
CA GLU A 730 -26.47 -20.67 -0.29
C GLU A 730 -25.57 -20.69 -1.51
N LYS A 731 -26.06 -20.30 -2.68
CA LYS A 731 -25.28 -20.24 -3.92
C LYS A 731 -24.08 -19.31 -3.82
N GLN A 732 -24.16 -18.24 -3.03
CA GLN A 732 -23.09 -17.25 -2.84
C GLN A 732 -22.19 -17.58 -1.63
N MET A 733 -22.45 -18.67 -0.92
CA MET A 733 -21.66 -19.07 0.24
C MET A 733 -20.17 -19.28 -0.10
N PRO A 734 -19.78 -19.91 -1.22
CA PRO A 734 -18.37 -20.05 -1.59
C PRO A 734 -17.67 -18.72 -1.83
N ALA A 735 -18.35 -17.74 -2.39
CA ALA A 735 -17.78 -16.42 -2.69
C ALA A 735 -17.45 -15.61 -1.41
N ILE A 736 -18.30 -15.70 -0.38
CA ILE A 736 -18.08 -14.96 0.88
C ILE A 736 -17.13 -15.67 1.85
N ALA A 737 -16.73 -16.92 1.56
CA ALA A 737 -16.01 -17.76 2.49
C ALA A 737 -14.67 -17.16 2.93
N SER A 738 -14.00 -16.52 2.01
CA SER A 738 -12.73 -15.86 2.26
C SER A 738 -12.90 -14.67 3.23
N THR A 739 -13.85 -13.77 2.98
CA THR A 739 -14.11 -12.62 3.87
C THR A 739 -14.58 -13.10 5.24
N ALA A 740 -15.43 -14.15 5.29
CA ALA A 740 -15.89 -14.74 6.53
C ALA A 740 -14.75 -15.34 7.38
N ALA A 741 -13.69 -15.87 6.76
CA ALA A 741 -12.52 -16.40 7.46
C ALA A 741 -11.80 -15.35 8.32
N PHE A 742 -11.88 -14.07 7.93
CA PHE A 742 -11.21 -12.95 8.61
C PHE A 742 -12.07 -12.20 9.62
N TYR A 743 -13.21 -12.75 10.03
CA TYR A 743 -14.14 -12.09 10.93
C TYR A 743 -13.52 -11.47 12.20
N PRO A 744 -12.53 -12.08 12.89
CA PRO A 744 -11.97 -11.49 14.08
C PRO A 744 -11.23 -10.19 13.79
N PHE A 745 -10.59 -10.14 12.64
CA PHE A 745 -9.84 -8.96 12.20
C PHE A 745 -10.78 -7.84 11.74
N LEU A 746 -11.81 -8.20 10.99
CA LEU A 746 -12.81 -7.24 10.52
C LEU A 746 -13.57 -6.57 11.67
N LYS A 747 -13.76 -7.25 12.80
CA LYS A 747 -14.40 -6.67 14.00
C LYS A 747 -13.69 -5.44 14.55
N PHE A 748 -12.37 -5.37 14.39
CA PHE A 748 -11.60 -4.20 14.85
C PHE A 748 -11.72 -3.01 13.90
N GLN A 749 -11.81 -3.28 12.60
CA GLN A 749 -11.84 -2.23 11.58
C GLN A 749 -13.27 -1.72 11.32
N ASN A 750 -14.20 -2.64 11.23
CA ASN A 750 -15.62 -2.39 10.97
C ASN A 750 -16.45 -3.40 11.77
N PRO A 751 -16.93 -3.03 12.98
CA PRO A 751 -17.67 -3.94 13.85
C PRO A 751 -18.90 -4.58 13.19
N GLU A 752 -19.63 -3.84 12.32
CA GLU A 752 -20.81 -4.36 11.62
C GLU A 752 -20.42 -5.41 10.57
N LEU A 753 -19.41 -5.14 9.76
CA LEU A 753 -18.89 -6.09 8.80
C LEU A 753 -18.29 -7.32 9.49
N GLY A 754 -17.55 -7.10 10.58
CA GLY A 754 -16.96 -8.17 11.38
C GLY A 754 -18.02 -9.09 12.03
N ALA A 755 -19.12 -8.53 12.50
CA ALA A 755 -20.24 -9.32 13.01
C ALA A 755 -20.91 -10.16 11.89
N ALA A 756 -21.14 -9.54 10.72
CA ALA A 756 -21.70 -10.26 9.58
C ALA A 756 -20.74 -11.36 9.06
N ALA A 757 -19.42 -11.11 9.09
CA ALA A 757 -18.41 -12.09 8.71
C ALA A 757 -18.36 -13.28 9.69
N GLU A 758 -18.53 -13.04 10.99
CA GLU A 758 -18.64 -14.10 12.00
C GLU A 758 -19.90 -14.95 11.78
N ASP A 759 -21.03 -14.32 11.52
CA ASP A 759 -22.27 -15.03 11.17
C ASP A 759 -22.11 -15.86 9.90
N GLY A 760 -21.39 -15.32 8.89
CA GLY A 760 -21.01 -16.03 7.67
C GLY A 760 -20.13 -17.23 7.95
N PHE A 761 -19.09 -17.09 8.76
CA PHE A 761 -18.22 -18.18 9.20
C PHE A 761 -19.03 -19.28 9.91
N ASN A 762 -19.87 -18.88 10.85
CA ASN A 762 -20.72 -19.81 11.60
C ASN A 762 -21.70 -20.56 10.68
N TRP A 763 -22.22 -19.89 9.68
CA TRP A 763 -23.09 -20.47 8.68
C TRP A 763 -22.35 -21.49 7.81
N ILE A 764 -21.15 -21.16 7.29
CA ILE A 764 -20.31 -22.09 6.51
C ILE A 764 -19.96 -23.32 7.34
N MET A 765 -19.56 -23.13 8.61
CA MET A 765 -19.20 -24.23 9.49
C MET A 765 -20.41 -25.14 9.86
N SER A 766 -21.62 -24.60 9.79
CA SER A 766 -22.86 -25.40 10.06
C SER A 766 -23.46 -26.03 8.80
N SER A 767 -22.89 -25.78 7.61
CA SER A 767 -23.38 -26.27 6.31
C SER A 767 -22.62 -27.51 5.83
N ASP A 768 -23.15 -28.22 4.83
CA ASP A 768 -22.45 -29.26 4.08
C ASP A 768 -21.84 -28.72 2.76
N ASN A 769 -21.76 -27.41 2.56
CA ASN A 769 -21.18 -26.82 1.39
C ASN A 769 -19.64 -26.99 1.40
N LEU A 770 -19.17 -28.00 0.66
CA LEU A 770 -17.77 -28.38 0.57
C LEU A 770 -16.94 -27.24 -0.03
N LYS A 771 -17.42 -26.64 -1.13
CA LYS A 771 -16.71 -25.57 -1.84
C LYS A 771 -16.44 -24.34 -0.95
N ALA A 772 -17.41 -23.96 -0.12
CA ALA A 772 -17.22 -22.86 0.83
C ALA A 772 -16.16 -23.20 1.89
N THR A 773 -16.12 -24.45 2.38
CA THR A 773 -15.07 -24.88 3.32
C THR A 773 -13.71 -24.96 2.64
N GLU A 774 -13.62 -25.43 1.41
CA GLU A 774 -12.40 -25.43 0.60
C GLU A 774 -11.86 -24.00 0.44
N ASN A 775 -12.71 -23.04 0.04
CA ASN A 775 -12.34 -21.66 -0.14
C ASN A 775 -11.83 -21.02 1.17
N LEU A 776 -12.52 -21.27 2.27
CA LEU A 776 -12.15 -20.77 3.60
C LEU A 776 -10.79 -21.33 4.06
N THR A 777 -10.60 -22.65 3.97
CA THR A 777 -9.34 -23.29 4.41
C THR A 777 -8.18 -22.95 3.49
N LYS A 778 -8.42 -22.79 2.19
CA LYS A 778 -7.42 -22.35 1.22
C LYS A 778 -6.87 -20.96 1.58
N VAL A 779 -7.76 -20.01 1.85
CA VAL A 779 -7.36 -18.65 2.25
C VAL A 779 -6.57 -18.66 3.56
N LEU A 780 -7.06 -19.37 4.57
CA LEU A 780 -6.34 -19.48 5.82
C LEU A 780 -4.98 -20.17 5.66
N THR A 781 -4.83 -21.12 4.75
CA THR A 781 -3.53 -21.72 4.43
C THR A 781 -2.56 -20.72 3.77
N GLN A 782 -3.07 -19.89 2.86
CA GLN A 782 -2.27 -18.86 2.20
C GLN A 782 -1.77 -17.79 3.16
N VAL A 783 -2.62 -17.39 4.12
CA VAL A 783 -2.27 -16.41 5.16
C VAL A 783 -1.14 -16.86 6.07
N LYS A 784 -0.87 -18.15 6.17
CA LYS A 784 0.27 -18.65 6.96
C LYS A 784 1.60 -18.02 6.53
N GLY A 785 1.82 -17.86 5.22
CA GLY A 785 3.01 -17.17 4.70
C GLY A 785 3.07 -15.71 5.16
N GLN A 786 1.94 -15.03 5.15
CA GLN A 786 1.83 -13.60 5.45
C GLN A 786 1.97 -13.25 6.93
N ILE A 787 1.41 -14.07 7.82
CA ILE A 787 1.54 -13.84 9.28
C ILE A 787 2.93 -14.24 9.83
N GLY A 788 3.78 -14.81 8.99
CA GLY A 788 5.15 -15.19 9.35
C GLY A 788 5.20 -16.02 10.63
N ASN A 789 6.05 -15.59 11.57
CA ASN A 789 6.16 -16.22 12.91
C ASN A 789 5.39 -15.48 13.99
N ASN A 790 4.41 -14.63 13.67
CA ASN A 790 3.59 -14.01 14.71
C ASN A 790 2.83 -15.10 15.52
N PRO A 791 3.22 -15.43 16.77
CA PRO A 791 2.63 -16.54 17.52
C PRO A 791 1.15 -16.26 17.84
N GLN A 792 0.80 -14.98 18.02
CA GLN A 792 -0.56 -14.57 18.40
C GLN A 792 -1.52 -14.69 17.22
N ALA A 793 -1.08 -14.23 16.03
CA ALA A 793 -1.86 -14.42 14.82
C ALA A 793 -2.03 -15.91 14.48
N LYS A 794 -0.98 -16.73 14.63
CA LYS A 794 -1.07 -18.19 14.48
C LYS A 794 -2.06 -18.82 15.45
N MET A 795 -1.95 -18.47 16.75
CA MET A 795 -2.88 -18.98 17.77
C MET A 795 -4.33 -18.59 17.46
N MET A 796 -4.55 -17.36 16.99
CA MET A 796 -5.87 -16.87 16.64
C MET A 796 -6.48 -17.66 15.47
N ILE A 797 -5.70 -17.89 14.40
CA ILE A 797 -6.16 -18.69 13.25
C ILE A 797 -6.40 -20.15 13.65
N VAL A 798 -5.50 -20.74 14.40
CA VAL A 798 -5.68 -22.11 14.92
C VAL A 798 -6.95 -22.20 15.77
N LYS A 799 -7.21 -21.21 16.62
CA LYS A 799 -8.45 -21.16 17.42
C LYS A 799 -9.71 -21.07 16.54
N ILE A 800 -9.70 -20.19 15.50
CA ILE A 800 -10.81 -20.10 14.54
C ILE A 800 -11.09 -21.45 13.88
N LEU A 801 -10.03 -22.13 13.42
CA LEU A 801 -10.15 -23.44 12.79
C LEU A 801 -10.65 -24.51 13.78
N GLN A 802 -10.20 -24.50 15.03
CA GLN A 802 -10.67 -25.41 16.09
C GLN A 802 -12.14 -25.18 16.43
N ASP A 803 -12.58 -23.92 16.55
CA ASP A 803 -13.99 -23.56 16.76
C ASP A 803 -14.86 -24.02 15.58
N GLY A 804 -14.36 -23.87 14.35
CA GLY A 804 -14.98 -24.40 13.14
C GLY A 804 -15.08 -25.91 13.13
N LEU A 805 -14.02 -26.61 13.52
CA LEU A 805 -13.97 -28.07 13.62
C LEU A 805 -14.99 -28.59 14.62
N LEU A 806 -15.13 -27.98 15.80
CA LEU A 806 -16.12 -28.34 16.78
C LEU A 806 -17.55 -28.27 16.23
N LYS A 807 -17.86 -27.22 15.46
CA LYS A 807 -19.18 -27.10 14.80
C LYS A 807 -19.40 -28.18 13.74
N LYS A 808 -18.39 -28.45 12.91
CA LYS A 808 -18.48 -29.55 11.91
C LYS A 808 -18.69 -30.90 12.57
N MET A 809 -18.02 -31.15 13.70
CA MET A 809 -18.25 -32.40 14.46
C MET A 809 -19.69 -32.52 15.04
N GLN A 810 -20.31 -31.39 15.41
CA GLN A 810 -21.70 -31.34 15.82
C GLN A 810 -22.65 -31.68 14.65
N VAL A 811 -22.36 -31.10 13.45
CA VAL A 811 -23.13 -31.41 12.23
C VAL A 811 -22.97 -32.89 11.85
N LEU A 812 -21.75 -33.45 11.97
CA LEU A 812 -21.50 -34.88 11.71
C LEU A 812 -22.26 -35.78 12.65
N LYS A 813 -22.42 -35.40 13.93
CA LYS A 813 -23.24 -36.19 14.89
C LYS A 813 -24.70 -36.31 14.45
N ALA A 814 -25.24 -35.30 13.79
CA ALA A 814 -26.59 -35.32 13.23
C ALA A 814 -26.69 -36.13 11.92
N ASN A 815 -25.58 -36.29 11.20
CA ASN A 815 -25.49 -37.07 9.96
C ASN A 815 -24.18 -37.87 9.88
N PRO A 816 -24.06 -38.99 10.66
CA PRO A 816 -22.78 -39.69 10.85
C PRO A 816 -22.19 -40.32 9.58
N SER A 817 -23.00 -40.57 8.55
CA SER A 817 -22.57 -41.17 7.28
C SER A 817 -22.18 -40.16 6.20
N SER A 818 -22.20 -38.85 6.48
CA SER A 818 -21.93 -37.82 5.47
C SER A 818 -20.47 -37.83 5.05
N LYS A 819 -20.20 -38.23 3.82
CA LYS A 819 -18.87 -38.17 3.20
C LYS A 819 -18.39 -36.73 3.03
N THR A 820 -19.32 -35.83 2.71
CA THR A 820 -19.00 -34.40 2.51
C THR A 820 -18.52 -33.75 3.80
N ILE A 821 -19.22 -33.96 4.92
CA ILE A 821 -18.83 -33.38 6.21
C ILE A 821 -17.50 -33.97 6.69
N ASN A 822 -17.24 -35.27 6.46
CA ASN A 822 -15.95 -35.89 6.76
C ASN A 822 -14.82 -35.23 5.93
N ALA A 823 -15.02 -34.99 4.62
CA ALA A 823 -14.06 -34.31 3.78
C ALA A 823 -13.77 -32.85 4.26
N GLN A 824 -14.82 -32.15 4.73
CA GLN A 824 -14.64 -30.81 5.31
C GLN A 824 -13.84 -30.84 6.60
N ILE A 825 -14.06 -31.83 7.47
CA ILE A 825 -13.28 -32.05 8.70
C ILE A 825 -11.81 -32.31 8.37
N ASP A 826 -11.55 -33.16 7.37
CA ASP A 826 -10.17 -33.47 6.93
C ASP A 826 -9.45 -32.23 6.41
N LEU A 827 -10.12 -31.38 5.64
CA LEU A 827 -9.57 -30.09 5.17
C LEU A 827 -9.20 -29.16 6.33
N ILE A 828 -10.09 -29.01 7.30
CA ILE A 828 -9.84 -28.16 8.47
C ILE A 828 -8.66 -28.70 9.28
N ASN A 829 -8.61 -30.03 9.55
CA ASN A 829 -7.51 -30.66 10.27
C ASN A 829 -6.17 -30.47 9.53
N LYS A 830 -6.14 -30.68 8.21
CA LYS A 830 -4.95 -30.44 7.40
C LYS A 830 -4.47 -28.99 7.50
N THR A 831 -5.40 -28.04 7.54
CA THR A 831 -5.07 -26.63 7.70
C THR A 831 -4.52 -26.33 9.10
N ILE A 832 -5.09 -26.90 10.15
CA ILE A 832 -4.56 -26.80 11.53
C ILE A 832 -3.13 -27.35 11.61
N GLU A 833 -2.88 -28.54 11.04
CA GLU A 833 -1.54 -29.14 11.01
C GLU A 833 -0.51 -28.26 10.29
N ALA A 834 -0.94 -27.56 9.24
CA ALA A 834 -0.06 -26.63 8.55
C ALA A 834 0.41 -25.47 9.45
N TYR A 835 -0.31 -25.13 10.52
CA TYR A 835 0.05 -24.06 11.46
C TYR A 835 0.89 -24.53 12.66
N LYS A 836 1.02 -25.83 12.87
CA LYS A 836 1.93 -26.42 13.88
C LYS A 836 3.36 -26.37 13.37
#